data_8fa8522ad9bcf83f65009ae31689d831
#
_entry.id   8fa8522ad9bcf83f65009ae31689d831
#
_cell.length_a   1.000
_cell.length_b   1.000
_cell.length_c   1.000
_cell.angle_alpha   90.00
_cell.angle_beta   90.00
_cell.angle_gamma   90.00
#
_symmetry.space_group_name_H-M   'P 1'
#
loop_
_entity.id
_entity.type
_entity.pdbx_description
1 polymer ?
#
loop_
_entity_poly.entity_id
_entity_poly.type
_entity_poly.pdbx_seq_one_letter_code
_entity_poly.pdbx_strand_id
1 'polypeptide(L)'
;MNDDNVNQDNLKLKSKQVTIYIDDVAHQVNPDNNLLAGVLSEKINLPYFCWHPSMGSVGACRQCAVTQFQDENDSRGRLVMSCMTPVTEGMRISLKDNSSEKFREQVIGAMMTNHPHDCPVCAEGGECHLQDMTVMTGHTTRKYQGSKRTFTNQYLGELVGHEMNRCITCYRCERFYKDYAGGDDFGVYGSANHVYFGRQSDGELESEFSGNLVEVCPTGVFTNKLFSAHYTRKWDLQSAPSVCAHCSIGCNTSIGERYGSVRRVVNRFNHDINGYFLCDRGRFGIGFVNSDKRIRQTKGIDFKGAQLTNLDLAKSLIHFRGQKFIGVGSERASLEANFYLKQLVGSSHFCAGLSNKEMALAAQHQQLIQNYQAPSLAQIEQSDLVIIIGEDITQTSPRMALSVRQALRNKSVELASAMGIPSWQDAAVRTIGGEQLSPLFSINSMTTKLDGVSKQCLILPPDTISNCLAVLNEMLMHLINGKAIDLSIHSLLAKENLAFVKSLVSALLVAKKPLIITGWSLQSAQLFEQINQCMTTLHSEAFCRQNKVANKVNLAVLPRECNSIGLLSMIDYKTASLDDLLDILAKDFTNSSTIDKIDGVVLLEQELGSLTEGQIKTLRRHAKTLIVLDHSQSSISELADIVLPVAAVSEGDGHYVNYQGVVQRYHQVHPPILPIQDSWRWLDSLANCIFSPNKTNKENLHHHSLKELNDYLNHEFDDWPINEQNIDPLNGMKNKGVARQTHRSSGRTAQMANISVHESKTTQSAFDRFNFSMEGLTSGPSSTHEMPFTWAPGWNSNQSINQYQSEVGGTLLNGMEELRLSVNASETLIDKWSVSATNVEPFNSSEQLIEGAIKEDENQGNAFIFVNQTSWHQGDWQTHTVPEFTQLHKVNTLSLSKQHFDEQGWQEGQYLALSFELSDDILSTLAILKSVDNMPKGLAFAQIFELSAKQTNLNLNVTLPSNALIVQHQQKELARLEQATVDKDKLLKQLKINDQCIPIRLVSGGLDDV
;
A
#
# COMPACT_ATOMS: atom_id res chain seq x y z
N MET A 1 -35.47 -23.16 12.89
CA MET A 1 -35.42 -24.11 11.78
C MET A 1 -34.90 -23.35 10.57
N ASN A 2 -33.76 -23.74 10.04
CA ASN A 2 -33.02 -23.28 8.87
C ASN A 2 -31.92 -22.23 9.10
N ASP A 3 -30.93 -22.59 9.92
CA ASP A 3 -29.62 -21.93 9.96
C ASP A 3 -28.46 -22.79 9.35
N ASP A 4 -28.80 -23.86 8.64
CA ASP A 4 -27.80 -24.83 8.16
C ASP A 4 -27.32 -24.62 6.73
N ASN A 5 -27.67 -23.53 6.02
CA ASN A 5 -27.35 -23.35 4.60
C ASN A 5 -26.25 -22.34 4.27
N VAL A 6 -25.65 -21.64 5.23
CA VAL A 6 -24.55 -20.68 4.97
C VAL A 6 -23.15 -21.33 5.07
N ASN A 7 -23.06 -22.52 5.67
CA ASN A 7 -21.77 -23.20 5.91
C ASN A 7 -21.36 -24.22 4.84
N GLN A 8 -22.09 -24.36 3.72
CA GLN A 8 -21.76 -25.38 2.69
C GLN A 8 -20.99 -24.85 1.50
N ASP A 9 -20.92 -23.55 1.26
CA ASP A 9 -20.10 -22.99 0.14
C ASP A 9 -18.62 -22.83 0.48
N ASN A 10 -18.20 -23.02 1.72
CA ASN A 10 -16.81 -23.18 2.15
C ASN A 10 -16.31 -24.64 2.08
N LEU A 11 -17.07 -25.55 1.52
CA LEU A 11 -16.61 -26.89 1.17
C LEU A 11 -15.68 -26.78 -0.02
N LYS A 12 -14.37 -26.58 0.29
CA LYS A 12 -13.20 -27.03 -0.46
C LYS A 12 -13.62 -27.66 -1.79
N LEU A 13 -13.35 -26.97 -2.88
CA LEU A 13 -12.96 -27.64 -4.10
C LEU A 13 -11.84 -28.61 -3.68
N LYS A 14 -12.19 -29.87 -3.41
CA LYS A 14 -11.22 -30.96 -3.29
C LYS A 14 -10.53 -30.99 -4.64
N SER A 15 -9.42 -30.27 -4.78
CA SER A 15 -8.54 -30.41 -5.92
C SER A 15 -8.29 -31.90 -6.03
N LYS A 16 -8.49 -32.44 -7.23
CA LYS A 16 -8.24 -33.84 -7.51
C LYS A 16 -6.80 -34.12 -7.08
N GLN A 17 -6.60 -34.81 -5.96
CA GLN A 17 -5.27 -35.20 -5.52
C GLN A 17 -4.83 -36.43 -6.29
N VAL A 18 -3.57 -36.53 -6.61
CA VAL A 18 -2.92 -37.68 -7.24
C VAL A 18 -1.85 -38.23 -6.31
N THR A 19 -1.65 -39.54 -6.36
CA THR A 19 -0.63 -40.22 -5.57
C THR A 19 0.69 -40.24 -6.35
N ILE A 20 1.76 -39.76 -5.71
CA ILE A 20 3.14 -39.89 -6.21
C ILE A 20 4.00 -40.61 -5.17
N TYR A 21 5.06 -41.24 -5.60
CA TYR A 21 6.03 -41.91 -4.71
C TYR A 21 7.32 -41.09 -4.68
N ILE A 22 7.68 -40.59 -3.49
CA ILE A 22 8.92 -39.84 -3.24
C ILE A 22 9.82 -40.69 -2.36
N ASP A 23 10.99 -41.12 -2.85
CA ASP A 23 11.88 -42.08 -2.17
C ASP A 23 11.08 -43.29 -1.64
N ASP A 24 10.22 -43.89 -2.49
CA ASP A 24 9.31 -45.02 -2.24
C ASP A 24 8.18 -44.77 -1.20
N VAL A 25 8.01 -43.56 -0.70
CA VAL A 25 6.90 -43.20 0.20
C VAL A 25 5.79 -42.55 -0.63
N ALA A 26 4.53 -43.00 -0.41
CA ALA A 26 3.36 -42.45 -1.10
C ALA A 26 2.95 -41.09 -0.51
N HIS A 27 2.71 -40.11 -1.37
CA HIS A 27 2.29 -38.74 -1.04
C HIS A 27 1.11 -38.32 -1.90
N GLN A 28 0.21 -37.51 -1.34
CA GLN A 28 -0.96 -36.96 -2.04
C GLN A 28 -0.70 -35.50 -2.43
N VAL A 29 -0.62 -35.20 -3.70
CA VAL A 29 -0.26 -33.86 -4.20
C VAL A 29 -1.28 -33.34 -5.22
N ASN A 30 -1.35 -32.01 -5.36
CA ASN A 30 -2.21 -31.39 -6.35
C ASN A 30 -1.57 -31.49 -7.76
N PRO A 31 -2.23 -32.11 -8.76
CA PRO A 31 -1.71 -32.21 -10.11
C PRO A 31 -1.70 -30.93 -10.91
N ASP A 32 -2.42 -29.88 -10.46
CA ASP A 32 -2.45 -28.58 -11.14
C ASP A 32 -1.15 -27.79 -10.96
N ASN A 33 -0.31 -28.20 -10.00
CA ASN A 33 1.00 -27.63 -9.73
C ASN A 33 2.13 -28.41 -10.44
N ASN A 34 3.32 -27.80 -10.50
CA ASN A 34 4.52 -28.53 -10.90
C ASN A 34 5.00 -29.46 -9.77
N LEU A 35 5.87 -30.40 -10.11
CA LEU A 35 6.40 -31.40 -9.18
C LEU A 35 7.15 -30.75 -8.00
N LEU A 36 7.86 -29.63 -8.20
CA LEU A 36 8.55 -28.94 -7.10
C LEU A 36 7.56 -28.41 -6.05
N ALA A 37 6.49 -27.75 -6.48
CA ALA A 37 5.44 -27.30 -5.58
C ALA A 37 4.75 -28.48 -4.86
N GLY A 38 4.52 -29.60 -5.55
CA GLY A 38 4.00 -30.83 -4.95
C GLY A 38 4.94 -31.41 -3.88
N VAL A 39 6.24 -31.46 -4.12
CA VAL A 39 7.23 -31.91 -3.12
C VAL A 39 7.28 -30.96 -1.91
N LEU A 40 7.24 -29.64 -2.15
CA LEU A 40 7.27 -28.66 -1.06
C LEU A 40 5.98 -28.70 -0.22
N SER A 41 4.81 -28.95 -0.82
CA SER A 41 3.54 -29.06 -0.10
C SER A 41 3.51 -30.20 0.93
N GLU A 42 4.30 -31.26 0.68
CA GLU A 42 4.51 -32.37 1.59
C GLU A 42 5.59 -32.11 2.66
N LYS A 43 6.05 -30.85 2.79
CA LYS A 43 7.11 -30.42 3.73
C LYS A 43 8.45 -31.11 3.49
N ILE A 44 8.70 -31.58 2.27
CA ILE A 44 9.97 -32.21 1.87
C ILE A 44 10.90 -31.14 1.33
N ASN A 45 12.16 -31.14 1.80
CA ASN A 45 13.18 -30.19 1.39
C ASN A 45 13.78 -30.57 0.04
N LEU A 46 13.65 -29.67 -0.94
CA LEU A 46 14.27 -29.79 -2.25
C LEU A 46 14.87 -28.44 -2.64
N PRO A 47 16.16 -28.34 -2.98
CA PRO A 47 16.79 -27.06 -3.29
C PRO A 47 16.31 -26.49 -4.63
N TYR A 48 16.21 -25.14 -4.70
CA TYR A 48 15.80 -24.41 -5.90
C TYR A 48 16.32 -22.96 -5.85
N PHE A 49 16.30 -22.26 -7.03
CA PHE A 49 16.56 -20.81 -7.08
C PHE A 49 15.57 -20.07 -7.98
N CYS A 50 15.40 -20.46 -9.24
CA CYS A 50 14.66 -19.68 -10.24
C CYS A 50 13.14 -19.76 -10.10
N TRP A 51 12.61 -20.78 -9.44
CA TRP A 51 11.18 -20.92 -9.18
C TRP A 51 10.72 -19.98 -8.05
N HIS A 52 9.51 -19.44 -8.21
CA HIS A 52 8.83 -18.66 -7.16
C HIS A 52 7.32 -18.94 -7.25
N PRO A 53 6.60 -19.08 -6.13
CA PRO A 53 5.16 -19.41 -6.15
C PRO A 53 4.31 -18.51 -7.03
N SER A 54 4.52 -17.18 -6.98
CA SER A 54 3.75 -16.21 -7.76
C SER A 54 4.22 -16.02 -9.20
N MET A 55 5.47 -16.36 -9.52
CA MET A 55 6.07 -16.13 -10.84
C MET A 55 6.26 -17.41 -11.65
N GLY A 56 5.95 -18.56 -11.05
CA GLY A 56 6.11 -19.85 -11.70
C GLY A 56 7.57 -20.23 -12.01
N SER A 57 7.77 -21.01 -13.08
CA SER A 57 9.03 -21.66 -13.42
C SER A 57 9.62 -21.13 -14.72
N VAL A 58 10.97 -21.13 -14.78
CA VAL A 58 11.74 -20.86 -16.00
C VAL A 58 12.80 -21.93 -16.31
N GLY A 59 13.12 -22.80 -15.34
CA GLY A 59 14.07 -23.91 -15.51
C GLY A 59 15.55 -23.50 -15.64
N ALA A 60 15.90 -22.24 -15.34
CA ALA A 60 17.25 -21.69 -15.57
C ALA A 60 18.32 -22.26 -14.62
N CYS A 61 18.02 -22.37 -13.32
CA CYS A 61 19.02 -22.74 -12.30
C CYS A 61 19.33 -24.23 -12.22
N ARG A 62 18.43 -25.09 -12.63
CA ARG A 62 18.50 -26.56 -12.59
C ARG A 62 18.77 -27.19 -11.21
N GLN A 63 18.67 -26.41 -10.14
CA GLN A 63 18.96 -26.88 -8.78
C GLN A 63 17.92 -27.86 -8.23
N CYS A 64 16.70 -27.87 -8.76
CA CYS A 64 15.60 -28.73 -8.36
C CYS A 64 15.59 -30.10 -9.09
N ALA A 65 16.77 -30.59 -9.44
CA ALA A 65 16.93 -31.88 -10.13
C ALA A 65 16.55 -33.05 -9.23
N VAL A 66 15.75 -33.98 -9.77
CA VAL A 66 15.38 -35.26 -9.13
C VAL A 66 15.50 -36.37 -10.16
N THR A 67 15.66 -37.62 -9.71
CA THR A 67 15.62 -38.81 -10.60
C THR A 67 14.18 -39.32 -10.67
N GLN A 68 13.62 -39.36 -11.87
CA GLN A 68 12.31 -39.95 -12.16
C GLN A 68 12.46 -41.36 -12.71
N PHE A 69 11.74 -42.30 -12.14
CA PHE A 69 11.69 -43.68 -12.56
C PHE A 69 10.40 -43.96 -13.33
N GLN A 70 10.47 -44.88 -14.31
CA GLN A 70 9.32 -45.24 -15.13
C GLN A 70 8.34 -46.14 -14.33
N ASP A 71 8.88 -47.10 -13.59
CA ASP A 71 8.18 -48.03 -12.72
C ASP A 71 9.08 -48.52 -11.58
N GLU A 72 8.60 -49.48 -10.78
CA GLU A 72 9.33 -50.04 -9.63
C GLU A 72 10.58 -50.86 -10.03
N ASN A 73 10.66 -51.30 -11.26
CA ASN A 73 11.76 -52.12 -11.79
C ASN A 73 12.81 -51.28 -12.55
N ASP A 74 12.50 -50.01 -12.79
CA ASP A 74 13.44 -49.11 -13.46
C ASP A 74 14.60 -48.75 -12.51
N SER A 75 15.78 -49.31 -12.74
CA SER A 75 16.99 -49.03 -11.96
C SER A 75 17.85 -47.89 -12.49
N ARG A 76 17.52 -47.35 -13.67
CA ARG A 76 18.31 -46.28 -14.32
C ARG A 76 17.75 -44.89 -14.00
N GLY A 77 16.45 -44.75 -14.11
CA GLY A 77 15.78 -43.49 -14.00
C GLY A 77 16.26 -42.42 -15.00
N ARG A 78 15.69 -41.29 -14.98
CA ARG A 78 16.15 -40.10 -15.74
C ARG A 78 16.16 -38.87 -14.86
N LEU A 79 17.15 -38.03 -15.05
CA LEU A 79 17.24 -36.76 -14.36
C LEU A 79 16.22 -35.77 -14.95
N VAL A 80 15.34 -35.22 -14.10
CA VAL A 80 14.34 -34.20 -14.49
C VAL A 80 14.41 -33.00 -13.55
N MET A 81 13.95 -31.84 -14.06
CA MET A 81 13.83 -30.60 -13.27
C MET A 81 12.42 -30.50 -12.69
N SER A 82 12.26 -30.71 -11.39
CA SER A 82 10.95 -30.79 -10.76
C SER A 82 10.10 -29.53 -10.98
N CYS A 83 10.72 -28.33 -11.06
CA CYS A 83 9.98 -27.09 -11.35
C CYS A 83 9.40 -27.04 -12.79
N MET A 84 9.87 -27.89 -13.71
CA MET A 84 9.41 -27.94 -15.11
C MET A 84 8.65 -29.22 -15.41
N THR A 85 8.42 -30.08 -14.43
CA THR A 85 7.79 -31.39 -14.59
C THR A 85 6.35 -31.37 -14.09
N PRO A 86 5.34 -31.71 -14.91
CA PRO A 86 3.97 -31.85 -14.43
C PRO A 86 3.85 -33.09 -13.52
N VAL A 87 2.90 -33.05 -12.61
CA VAL A 87 2.60 -34.18 -11.72
C VAL A 87 1.61 -35.11 -12.39
N THR A 88 1.85 -36.42 -12.28
CA THR A 88 0.96 -37.46 -12.81
C THR A 88 0.75 -38.59 -11.80
N GLU A 89 -0.43 -39.21 -11.83
CA GLU A 89 -0.77 -40.34 -10.96
C GLU A 89 0.26 -41.47 -11.09
N GLY A 90 0.71 -42.05 -9.97
CA GLY A 90 1.69 -43.14 -9.92
C GLY A 90 3.14 -42.72 -10.18
N MET A 91 3.43 -41.41 -10.37
CA MET A 91 4.79 -40.94 -10.62
C MET A 91 5.73 -41.33 -9.49
N ARG A 92 6.92 -41.86 -9.85
CA ARG A 92 7.96 -42.25 -8.93
C ARG A 92 9.19 -41.36 -9.09
N ILE A 93 9.67 -40.77 -8.00
CA ILE A 93 10.88 -39.94 -7.99
C ILE A 93 11.76 -40.26 -6.78
N SER A 94 13.06 -40.05 -6.95
CA SER A 94 13.99 -40.03 -5.82
C SER A 94 14.73 -38.70 -5.72
N LEU A 95 14.78 -38.20 -4.51
CA LEU A 95 15.59 -37.04 -4.14
C LEU A 95 16.98 -37.47 -3.69
N LYS A 96 17.11 -38.68 -3.18
CA LYS A 96 18.34 -39.27 -2.59
C LYS A 96 19.15 -40.11 -3.56
N ASP A 97 18.67 -40.27 -4.79
CA ASP A 97 19.46 -40.98 -5.81
C ASP A 97 20.80 -40.29 -6.06
N ASN A 98 21.86 -41.04 -6.15
CA ASN A 98 23.23 -40.57 -6.33
C ASN A 98 23.42 -39.65 -7.55
N SER A 99 22.65 -39.88 -8.63
CA SER A 99 22.69 -39.04 -9.84
C SER A 99 22.16 -37.65 -9.56
N SER A 100 21.00 -37.54 -8.92
CA SER A 100 20.38 -36.29 -8.60
C SER A 100 21.14 -35.49 -7.51
N GLU A 101 21.64 -36.19 -6.48
CA GLU A 101 22.45 -35.54 -5.43
C GLU A 101 23.76 -34.96 -5.96
N LYS A 102 24.52 -35.74 -6.72
CA LYS A 102 25.75 -35.27 -7.36
C LYS A 102 25.51 -34.16 -8.34
N PHE A 103 24.43 -34.22 -9.10
CA PHE A 103 24.07 -33.14 -10.03
C PHE A 103 23.79 -31.81 -9.28
N ARG A 104 23.01 -31.83 -8.19
CA ARG A 104 22.74 -30.65 -7.38
C ARG A 104 24.00 -30.07 -6.75
N GLU A 105 24.92 -30.92 -6.22
CA GLU A 105 26.24 -30.51 -5.72
C GLU A 105 27.07 -29.84 -6.82
N GLN A 106 27.11 -30.44 -8.01
CA GLN A 106 27.86 -29.89 -9.15
C GLN A 106 27.31 -28.53 -9.61
N VAL A 107 25.99 -28.33 -9.61
CA VAL A 107 25.36 -27.05 -9.95
C VAL A 107 25.81 -25.97 -8.96
N ILE A 108 25.78 -26.25 -7.65
CA ILE A 108 26.31 -25.30 -6.66
C ILE A 108 27.81 -25.06 -6.86
N GLY A 109 28.58 -26.10 -7.12
CA GLY A 109 30.02 -25.97 -7.44
C GLY A 109 30.27 -25.05 -8.63
N ALA A 110 29.45 -25.16 -9.70
CA ALA A 110 29.52 -24.27 -10.87
C ALA A 110 29.18 -22.83 -10.52
N MET A 111 28.12 -22.58 -9.71
CA MET A 111 27.78 -21.24 -9.24
C MET A 111 28.91 -20.62 -8.43
N MET A 112 29.59 -21.39 -7.56
CA MET A 112 30.69 -20.94 -6.72
C MET A 112 31.96 -20.63 -7.51
N THR A 113 32.09 -20.98 -8.77
CA THR A 113 33.24 -20.56 -9.61
C THR A 113 33.35 -19.05 -9.72
N ASN A 114 32.22 -18.35 -9.85
CA ASN A 114 32.18 -16.90 -10.00
C ASN A 114 31.67 -16.15 -8.74
N HIS A 115 30.79 -16.76 -7.94
CA HIS A 115 30.25 -16.10 -6.75
C HIS A 115 31.35 -15.69 -5.76
N PRO A 116 31.43 -14.44 -5.29
CA PRO A 116 32.42 -14.02 -4.29
C PRO A 116 32.11 -14.64 -2.92
N HIS A 117 33.16 -14.87 -2.12
CA HIS A 117 33.00 -15.38 -0.76
C HIS A 117 33.10 -14.24 0.26
N ASP A 118 32.31 -13.20 0.02
CA ASP A 118 32.28 -11.95 0.79
C ASP A 118 31.10 -11.88 1.78
N CYS A 119 30.56 -13.02 2.19
CA CYS A 119 29.43 -13.11 3.13
C CYS A 119 29.59 -12.25 4.40
N PRO A 120 30.78 -12.09 4.98
CA PRO A 120 30.96 -11.23 6.17
C PRO A 120 30.61 -9.77 5.93
N VAL A 121 30.80 -9.25 4.71
CA VAL A 121 30.49 -7.87 4.31
C VAL A 121 29.23 -7.75 3.43
N CYS A 122 28.71 -8.87 2.96
CA CYS A 122 27.46 -8.91 2.19
C CYS A 122 26.26 -8.63 3.09
N ALA A 123 25.37 -7.71 2.73
CA ALA A 123 24.18 -7.37 3.51
C ALA A 123 23.22 -8.57 3.70
N GLU A 124 23.19 -9.52 2.74
CA GLU A 124 22.42 -10.75 2.81
C GLU A 124 23.10 -11.87 3.64
N GLY A 125 24.33 -11.64 4.14
CA GLY A 125 25.05 -12.64 4.91
C GLY A 125 24.28 -13.07 6.15
N GLY A 126 23.96 -14.37 6.26
CA GLY A 126 23.16 -14.94 7.35
C GLY A 126 21.66 -15.09 7.03
N GLU A 127 21.17 -14.54 5.93
CA GLU A 127 19.79 -14.74 5.44
C GLU A 127 19.74 -15.06 3.92
N CYS A 128 20.86 -15.45 3.37
CA CYS A 128 21.04 -15.71 1.94
C CYS A 128 20.52 -17.09 1.53
N HIS A 129 19.65 -17.15 0.53
CA HIS A 129 19.12 -18.42 0.01
C HIS A 129 20.23 -19.29 -0.58
N LEU A 130 21.25 -18.69 -1.21
CA LEU A 130 22.41 -19.45 -1.71
C LEU A 130 23.20 -20.11 -0.58
N GLN A 131 23.38 -19.44 0.57
CA GLN A 131 24.00 -20.07 1.75
C GLN A 131 23.20 -21.29 2.23
N ASP A 132 21.88 -21.18 2.31
CA ASP A 132 21.03 -22.29 2.70
C ASP A 132 21.15 -23.48 1.72
N MET A 133 21.17 -23.19 0.42
CA MET A 133 21.29 -24.24 -0.60
C MET A 133 22.67 -24.90 -0.63
N THR A 134 23.75 -24.18 -0.30
CA THR A 134 25.08 -24.80 -0.17
C THR A 134 25.11 -25.83 0.96
N VAL A 135 24.46 -25.54 2.08
CA VAL A 135 24.36 -26.47 3.21
C VAL A 135 23.47 -27.66 2.84
N MET A 136 22.30 -27.41 2.21
CA MET A 136 21.35 -28.45 1.82
C MET A 136 21.94 -29.47 0.83
N THR A 137 22.81 -29.03 -0.07
CA THR A 137 23.45 -29.88 -1.09
C THR A 137 24.78 -30.48 -0.64
N GLY A 138 25.23 -30.21 0.58
CA GLY A 138 26.50 -30.72 1.11
C GLY A 138 27.76 -30.08 0.48
N HIS A 139 27.64 -28.97 -0.24
CA HIS A 139 28.77 -28.27 -0.85
C HIS A 139 29.47 -27.40 0.21
N THR A 140 30.49 -27.96 0.88
CA THR A 140 31.18 -27.32 2.01
C THR A 140 32.53 -26.72 1.65
N THR A 141 33.12 -27.06 0.51
CA THR A 141 34.48 -26.66 0.12
C THR A 141 34.56 -26.18 -1.31
N ARG A 142 35.23 -25.07 -1.52
CA ARG A 142 35.49 -24.53 -2.86
C ARG A 142 36.64 -25.29 -3.52
N LYS A 143 36.39 -25.94 -4.64
CA LYS A 143 37.38 -26.66 -5.45
C LYS A 143 38.04 -25.80 -6.53
N TYR A 144 37.36 -24.76 -7.00
CA TYR A 144 37.82 -23.87 -8.07
C TYR A 144 38.84 -22.84 -7.53
N GLN A 145 39.99 -22.75 -8.20
CA GLN A 145 41.10 -21.84 -7.85
C GLN A 145 41.40 -20.79 -8.93
N GLY A 146 40.66 -20.79 -10.04
CA GLY A 146 40.83 -19.83 -11.13
C GLY A 146 40.31 -18.42 -10.81
N SER A 147 40.58 -17.52 -11.73
CA SER A 147 40.06 -16.12 -11.67
C SER A 147 38.55 -16.10 -11.78
N LYS A 148 37.93 -15.20 -11.05
CA LYS A 148 36.48 -14.96 -11.10
C LYS A 148 36.17 -13.88 -12.12
N ARG A 149 34.99 -14.01 -12.75
CA ARG A 149 34.39 -12.94 -13.56
C ARG A 149 34.10 -11.74 -12.67
N THR A 150 34.32 -10.54 -13.13
CA THR A 150 34.02 -9.28 -12.43
C THR A 150 33.14 -8.39 -13.28
N PHE A 151 32.22 -7.68 -12.64
CA PHE A 151 31.35 -6.69 -13.23
C PHE A 151 31.49 -5.37 -12.46
N THR A 152 31.24 -4.27 -13.15
CA THR A 152 31.03 -2.97 -12.53
C THR A 152 29.59 -2.88 -12.03
N ASN A 153 29.40 -2.35 -10.82
CA ASN A 153 28.09 -2.12 -10.25
C ASN A 153 27.48 -0.84 -10.84
N GLN A 154 26.14 -0.75 -10.83
CA GLN A 154 25.39 0.45 -11.21
C GLN A 154 24.87 1.18 -9.98
N TYR A 155 24.67 2.50 -10.16
CA TYR A 155 23.81 3.26 -9.27
C TYR A 155 22.35 3.02 -9.66
N LEU A 156 21.53 2.54 -8.70
CA LEU A 156 20.10 2.23 -8.87
C LEU A 156 19.20 3.07 -7.95
N GLY A 157 19.66 4.22 -7.51
CA GLY A 157 18.98 5.09 -6.55
C GLY A 157 19.43 4.86 -5.11
N GLU A 158 18.81 5.55 -4.16
CA GLU A 158 19.16 5.49 -2.72
C GLU A 158 18.53 4.30 -1.98
N LEU A 159 17.54 3.65 -2.55
CA LEU A 159 16.78 2.59 -1.88
C LEU A 159 17.43 1.21 -2.07
N VAL A 160 17.90 0.91 -3.28
CA VAL A 160 18.39 -0.41 -3.67
C VAL A 160 19.87 -0.38 -4.00
N GLY A 161 20.66 -1.16 -3.27
CA GLY A 161 22.08 -1.40 -3.56
C GLY A 161 22.26 -2.45 -4.65
N HIS A 162 23.37 -2.39 -5.40
CA HIS A 162 23.67 -3.28 -6.52
C HIS A 162 25.09 -3.84 -6.44
N GLU A 163 25.20 -5.18 -6.40
CA GLU A 163 26.47 -5.93 -6.39
C GLU A 163 26.43 -7.08 -7.39
N MET A 164 26.62 -6.76 -8.67
CA MET A 164 26.43 -7.69 -9.78
C MET A 164 27.30 -8.95 -9.72
N ASN A 165 28.46 -8.88 -9.08
CA ASN A 165 29.36 -10.04 -8.89
C ASN A 165 28.74 -11.19 -8.08
N ARG A 166 27.70 -10.94 -7.30
CA ARG A 166 26.97 -11.95 -6.50
C ARG A 166 25.87 -12.67 -7.29
N CYS A 167 25.70 -12.34 -8.57
CA CYS A 167 24.62 -12.88 -9.39
C CYS A 167 24.87 -14.37 -9.76
N ILE A 168 23.83 -15.18 -9.61
CA ILE A 168 23.79 -16.59 -10.03
C ILE A 168 22.92 -16.82 -11.28
N THR A 169 22.50 -15.74 -11.94
CA THR A 169 21.75 -15.76 -13.22
C THR A 169 20.44 -16.56 -13.12
N CYS A 170 19.66 -16.34 -12.07
CA CYS A 170 18.39 -17.03 -11.84
C CYS A 170 17.18 -16.38 -12.51
N TYR A 171 17.29 -15.16 -13.03
CA TYR A 171 16.26 -14.37 -13.71
C TYR A 171 15.05 -13.97 -12.86
N ARG A 172 15.03 -14.18 -11.54
CA ARG A 172 13.90 -13.77 -10.69
C ARG A 172 13.66 -12.26 -10.68
N CYS A 173 14.74 -11.46 -10.63
CA CYS A 173 14.68 -10.00 -10.57
C CYS A 173 13.99 -9.41 -11.81
N GLU A 174 14.41 -9.82 -13.00
CA GLU A 174 13.83 -9.35 -14.27
C GLU A 174 12.38 -9.79 -14.41
N ARG A 175 12.09 -11.08 -14.17
CA ARG A 175 10.73 -11.61 -14.22
C ARG A 175 9.79 -10.93 -13.25
N PHE A 176 10.27 -10.58 -12.06
CA PHE A 176 9.48 -9.79 -11.12
C PHE A 176 9.27 -8.36 -11.63
N TYR A 177 10.37 -7.65 -11.86
CA TYR A 177 10.33 -6.22 -12.13
C TYR A 177 9.57 -5.87 -13.42
N LYS A 178 9.89 -6.60 -14.50
CA LYS A 178 9.29 -6.37 -15.82
C LYS A 178 7.99 -7.13 -16.01
N ASP A 179 8.03 -8.45 -15.88
CA ASP A 179 6.92 -9.31 -16.29
C ASP A 179 5.76 -9.31 -15.28
N TYR A 180 6.07 -9.21 -13.99
CA TYR A 180 5.07 -9.27 -12.92
C TYR A 180 4.61 -7.86 -12.51
N ALA A 181 5.55 -6.95 -12.24
CA ALA A 181 5.26 -5.59 -11.76
C ALA A 181 5.06 -4.55 -12.88
N GLY A 182 5.51 -4.85 -14.12
CA GLY A 182 5.32 -3.98 -15.29
C GLY A 182 6.24 -2.77 -15.32
N GLY A 183 7.43 -2.84 -14.67
CA GLY A 183 8.48 -1.84 -14.80
C GLY A 183 9.24 -2.00 -16.13
N ASP A 184 9.70 -0.92 -16.72
CA ASP A 184 10.32 -0.88 -18.05
C ASP A 184 11.79 -0.42 -18.02
N ASP A 185 12.24 0.14 -16.91
CA ASP A 185 13.57 0.72 -16.75
C ASP A 185 14.66 -0.25 -16.24
N PHE A 186 14.32 -1.54 -16.10
CA PHE A 186 15.20 -2.61 -15.66
C PHE A 186 15.14 -3.80 -16.64
N GLY A 187 16.29 -4.44 -16.90
CA GLY A 187 16.32 -5.56 -17.84
C GLY A 187 17.56 -6.42 -17.73
N VAL A 188 17.70 -7.31 -18.73
CA VAL A 188 18.85 -8.21 -18.88
C VAL A 188 19.64 -7.81 -20.11
N TYR A 189 20.93 -7.61 -19.95
CA TYR A 189 21.84 -7.19 -20.99
C TYR A 189 22.99 -8.18 -21.16
N GLY A 190 23.58 -8.20 -22.36
CA GLY A 190 24.69 -9.08 -22.69
C GLY A 190 24.27 -10.53 -22.94
N SER A 191 25.22 -11.43 -23.06
CA SER A 191 24.99 -12.86 -23.36
C SER A 191 26.06 -13.76 -22.73
N ALA A 192 25.80 -15.04 -22.65
CA ALA A 192 26.70 -16.06 -22.13
C ALA A 192 27.28 -15.70 -20.75
N ASN A 193 28.59 -15.56 -20.64
CA ASN A 193 29.27 -15.21 -19.38
C ASN A 193 29.20 -13.71 -19.01
N HIS A 194 28.62 -12.89 -19.88
CA HIS A 194 28.52 -11.43 -19.71
C HIS A 194 27.10 -10.96 -19.44
N VAL A 195 26.21 -11.87 -19.05
CA VAL A 195 24.83 -11.50 -18.66
C VAL A 195 24.85 -10.55 -17.47
N TYR A 196 24.15 -9.42 -17.61
CA TYR A 196 24.08 -8.33 -16.65
C TYR A 196 22.62 -7.97 -16.36
N PHE A 197 22.26 -7.84 -15.10
CA PHE A 197 20.94 -7.44 -14.65
C PHE A 197 20.99 -6.05 -14.06
N GLY A 198 20.28 -5.09 -14.65
CA GLY A 198 20.31 -3.71 -14.23
C GLY A 198 19.51 -2.80 -15.16
N ARG A 199 19.79 -1.51 -15.11
CA ARG A 199 19.27 -0.50 -16.06
C ARG A 199 20.18 -0.41 -17.28
N GLN A 200 19.71 0.22 -18.35
CA GLN A 200 20.53 0.53 -19.52
C GLN A 200 21.69 1.50 -19.17
N SER A 201 21.42 2.43 -18.25
CA SER A 201 22.39 3.40 -17.70
C SER A 201 22.14 3.58 -16.22
N ASP A 202 23.09 4.19 -15.52
CA ASP A 202 22.90 4.60 -14.12
C ASP A 202 21.66 5.47 -13.95
N GLY A 203 20.91 5.30 -12.84
CA GLY A 203 19.71 6.07 -12.51
C GLY A 203 18.85 5.38 -11.46
N GLU A 204 17.87 6.09 -10.90
CA GLU A 204 16.91 5.54 -9.95
C GLU A 204 15.98 4.55 -10.63
N LEU A 205 15.60 3.50 -9.90
CA LEU A 205 14.52 2.59 -10.30
C LEU A 205 13.17 3.28 -10.11
N GLU A 206 12.36 3.33 -11.18
CA GLU A 206 11.12 4.12 -11.21
C GLU A 206 9.86 3.34 -10.80
N SER A 207 9.97 2.01 -10.65
CA SER A 207 8.84 1.19 -10.23
C SER A 207 8.56 1.37 -8.74
N GLU A 208 7.30 1.51 -8.39
CA GLU A 208 6.78 1.50 -7.02
C GLU A 208 7.01 0.18 -6.25
N PHE A 209 7.67 -0.79 -6.89
CA PHE A 209 8.00 -2.10 -6.35
C PHE A 209 9.50 -2.42 -6.41
N SER A 210 10.35 -1.45 -6.62
CA SER A 210 11.80 -1.68 -6.81
C SER A 210 12.45 -2.39 -5.63
N GLY A 211 12.01 -2.13 -4.40
CA GLY A 211 12.51 -2.76 -3.18
C GLY A 211 12.24 -4.27 -3.09
N ASN A 212 11.29 -4.82 -3.86
CA ASN A 212 11.10 -6.27 -3.90
C ASN A 212 12.24 -7.00 -4.63
N LEU A 213 13.09 -6.31 -5.40
CA LEU A 213 14.31 -6.89 -5.95
C LEU A 213 15.18 -7.47 -4.84
N VAL A 214 15.19 -6.86 -3.65
CA VAL A 214 15.90 -7.36 -2.46
C VAL A 214 15.32 -8.70 -2.00
N GLU A 215 13.99 -8.83 -1.96
CA GLU A 215 13.35 -10.05 -1.45
C GLU A 215 13.26 -11.19 -2.48
N VAL A 216 13.16 -10.88 -3.78
CA VAL A 216 13.10 -11.92 -4.82
C VAL A 216 14.48 -12.42 -5.22
N CYS A 217 15.54 -11.64 -5.00
CA CYS A 217 16.91 -12.06 -5.30
C CYS A 217 17.37 -13.13 -4.30
N PRO A 218 17.82 -14.32 -4.76
CA PRO A 218 18.27 -15.36 -3.84
C PRO A 218 19.70 -15.14 -3.29
N THR A 219 20.32 -14.02 -3.61
CA THR A 219 21.68 -13.63 -3.21
C THR A 219 21.74 -12.12 -2.97
N GLY A 220 22.84 -11.62 -2.45
CA GLY A 220 23.02 -10.19 -2.16
C GLY A 220 23.40 -9.33 -3.36
N VAL A 221 22.82 -9.56 -4.56
CA VAL A 221 22.97 -8.66 -5.72
C VAL A 221 22.23 -7.36 -5.47
N PHE A 222 20.97 -7.48 -5.09
CA PHE A 222 20.13 -6.35 -4.71
C PHE A 222 19.98 -6.37 -3.20
N THR A 223 20.29 -5.24 -2.56
CA THR A 223 20.27 -5.11 -1.11
C THR A 223 19.55 -3.84 -0.69
N ASN A 224 18.93 -3.84 0.47
CA ASN A 224 18.34 -2.65 1.05
C ASN A 224 19.48 -1.72 1.54
N LYS A 225 19.68 -0.57 0.89
CA LYS A 225 20.74 0.37 1.22
C LYS A 225 20.63 0.92 2.64
N LEU A 226 19.42 1.28 3.06
CA LEU A 226 19.17 1.82 4.39
C LEU A 226 19.52 0.82 5.48
N PHE A 227 19.17 -0.45 5.29
CA PHE A 227 19.54 -1.52 6.20
C PHE A 227 21.05 -1.80 6.20
N SER A 228 21.67 -1.90 5.02
CA SER A 228 23.10 -2.23 4.87
C SER A 228 24.02 -1.15 5.46
N ALA A 229 23.60 0.12 5.48
CA ALA A 229 24.35 1.22 6.06
C ALA A 229 24.65 1.04 7.57
N HIS A 230 23.87 0.22 8.26
CA HIS A 230 24.01 0.00 9.71
C HIS A 230 24.75 -1.26 10.10
N TYR A 231 25.19 -2.09 9.15
CA TYR A 231 25.84 -3.38 9.40
C TYR A 231 25.10 -4.30 10.39
N THR A 232 23.77 -4.16 10.48
CA THR A 232 22.92 -4.98 11.32
C THR A 232 22.64 -6.31 10.60
N ARG A 233 22.65 -7.41 11.35
CA ARG A 233 22.29 -8.73 10.82
C ARG A 233 20.87 -9.09 11.21
N LYS A 234 20.25 -10.02 10.46
CA LYS A 234 18.89 -10.48 10.71
C LYS A 234 18.66 -10.89 12.17
N TRP A 235 19.60 -11.64 12.76
CA TRP A 235 19.49 -12.12 14.15
C TRP A 235 19.72 -11.04 15.20
N ASP A 236 20.21 -9.85 14.82
CA ASP A 236 20.36 -8.71 15.72
C ASP A 236 19.08 -7.89 15.84
N LEU A 237 18.15 -8.08 14.91
CA LEU A 237 16.89 -7.32 14.89
C LEU A 237 15.91 -7.85 15.91
N GLN A 238 15.29 -6.95 16.65
CA GLN A 238 14.02 -7.20 17.31
C GLN A 238 12.91 -6.92 16.32
N SER A 239 11.98 -7.87 16.15
CA SER A 239 10.93 -7.74 15.14
C SER A 239 9.58 -8.16 15.71
N ALA A 240 8.49 -7.63 15.13
CA ALA A 240 7.13 -8.06 15.42
C ALA A 240 6.26 -7.95 14.16
N PRO A 241 5.17 -8.73 14.08
CA PRO A 241 4.16 -8.56 13.05
C PRO A 241 3.51 -7.19 13.13
N SER A 242 3.29 -6.57 11.97
CA SER A 242 2.68 -5.25 11.89
C SER A 242 1.81 -5.11 10.64
N VAL A 243 1.16 -3.97 10.51
CA VAL A 243 0.35 -3.56 9.38
C VAL A 243 0.92 -2.25 8.83
N CYS A 244 0.98 -2.13 7.51
CA CYS A 244 1.44 -0.91 6.85
C CYS A 244 0.46 0.25 7.12
N ALA A 245 0.99 1.40 7.55
CA ALA A 245 0.20 2.58 7.92
C ALA A 245 0.04 3.61 6.79
N HIS A 246 0.46 3.31 5.54
CA HIS A 246 0.57 4.32 4.48
C HIS A 246 -0.62 4.38 3.51
N CYS A 247 -1.53 3.43 3.52
CA CYS A 247 -2.76 3.47 2.73
C CYS A 247 -3.78 2.44 3.21
N SER A 248 -4.99 2.52 2.68
CA SER A 248 -6.12 1.68 3.08
C SER A 248 -6.03 0.19 2.72
N ILE A 249 -4.99 -0.27 2.01
CA ILE A 249 -4.82 -1.70 1.69
C ILE A 249 -4.53 -2.55 2.93
N GLY A 250 -3.77 -2.01 3.90
CA GLY A 250 -3.43 -2.74 5.13
C GLY A 250 -2.46 -3.89 4.89
N CYS A 251 -1.42 -3.72 4.06
CA CYS A 251 -0.41 -4.74 3.80
C CYS A 251 0.22 -5.27 5.09
N ASN A 252 0.36 -6.58 5.21
CA ASN A 252 1.00 -7.21 6.35
C ASN A 252 2.52 -7.09 6.25
N THR A 253 3.16 -6.62 7.31
CA THR A 253 4.59 -6.33 7.36
C THR A 253 5.24 -6.94 8.60
N SER A 254 6.58 -7.05 8.56
CA SER A 254 7.41 -7.29 9.72
C SER A 254 8.41 -6.15 9.84
N ILE A 255 8.32 -5.39 10.92
CA ILE A 255 9.21 -4.27 11.20
C ILE A 255 10.37 -4.78 12.06
N GLY A 256 11.59 -4.51 11.64
CA GLY A 256 12.81 -4.85 12.35
C GLY A 256 13.51 -3.63 12.95
N GLU A 257 13.78 -3.68 14.22
CA GLU A 257 14.38 -2.60 15.01
C GLU A 257 15.72 -3.03 15.62
N ARG A 258 16.63 -2.08 15.83
CA ARG A 258 17.83 -2.24 16.65
C ARG A 258 18.22 -0.92 17.30
N TYR A 259 18.43 -0.95 18.63
CA TYR A 259 18.84 0.21 19.46
C TYR A 259 17.85 1.39 19.40
N GLY A 260 16.55 1.12 19.37
CA GLY A 260 15.49 2.15 19.33
C GLY A 260 15.31 2.80 17.96
N SER A 261 15.86 2.22 16.90
CA SER A 261 15.76 2.73 15.52
C SER A 261 15.27 1.63 14.58
N VAL A 262 14.25 1.93 13.80
CA VAL A 262 13.75 1.03 12.75
C VAL A 262 14.84 0.88 11.69
N ARG A 263 15.17 -0.37 11.36
CA ARG A 263 16.25 -0.71 10.40
C ARG A 263 15.71 -1.15 9.06
N ARG A 264 14.61 -1.89 9.05
CA ARG A 264 13.96 -2.32 7.80
C ARG A 264 12.51 -2.73 8.05
N VAL A 265 11.75 -2.77 6.96
CA VAL A 265 10.44 -3.41 6.86
C VAL A 265 10.51 -4.46 5.76
N VAL A 266 10.03 -5.67 6.05
CA VAL A 266 9.94 -6.77 5.08
C VAL A 266 8.48 -7.21 4.93
N ASN A 267 8.19 -7.82 3.77
CA ASN A 267 6.87 -8.39 3.52
C ASN A 267 6.59 -9.55 4.48
N ARG A 268 5.38 -9.58 5.02
CA ARG A 268 4.84 -10.74 5.74
C ARG A 268 3.65 -11.26 4.94
N PHE A 269 3.75 -12.52 4.54
CA PHE A 269 2.76 -13.12 3.65
C PHE A 269 1.34 -13.07 4.24
N ASN A 270 0.39 -12.63 3.44
CA ASN A 270 -1.04 -12.78 3.67
C ASN A 270 -1.71 -13.02 2.32
N HIS A 271 -2.32 -14.20 2.15
CA HIS A 271 -2.90 -14.64 0.88
C HIS A 271 -3.90 -13.62 0.32
N ASP A 272 -4.77 -13.07 1.16
CA ASP A 272 -5.89 -12.25 0.74
C ASP A 272 -5.54 -10.76 0.57
N ILE A 273 -4.44 -10.28 1.20
CA ILE A 273 -4.09 -8.86 1.23
C ILE A 273 -2.88 -8.57 0.34
N ASN A 274 -1.68 -8.95 0.73
CA ASN A 274 -0.46 -8.53 0.03
C ASN A 274 0.32 -9.65 -0.65
N GLY A 275 -0.04 -10.92 -0.41
CA GLY A 275 0.73 -12.05 -0.95
C GLY A 275 2.22 -11.91 -0.60
N TYR A 276 3.07 -12.04 -1.62
CA TYR A 276 4.53 -12.03 -1.45
C TYR A 276 5.18 -10.65 -1.60
N PHE A 277 4.43 -9.58 -1.89
CA PHE A 277 5.03 -8.31 -2.34
C PHE A 277 4.50 -7.11 -1.56
N LEU A 278 5.41 -6.18 -1.29
CA LEU A 278 5.17 -4.92 -0.60
C LEU A 278 5.62 -3.77 -1.51
N CYS A 279 4.84 -2.70 -1.63
CA CYS A 279 5.28 -1.52 -2.38
C CYS A 279 6.39 -0.77 -1.63
N ASP A 280 7.14 0.04 -2.35
CA ASP A 280 8.29 0.77 -1.81
C ASP A 280 7.89 1.80 -0.75
N ARG A 281 6.68 2.40 -0.87
CA ARG A 281 6.11 3.21 0.21
C ARG A 281 5.96 2.42 1.52
N GLY A 282 5.41 1.22 1.47
CA GLY A 282 5.26 0.35 2.64
C GLY A 282 6.59 -0.19 3.17
N ARG A 283 7.61 -0.33 2.31
CA ARG A 283 8.93 -0.84 2.68
C ARG A 283 9.84 0.22 3.28
N PHE A 284 9.89 1.40 2.70
CA PHE A 284 10.83 2.46 3.04
C PHE A 284 10.16 3.66 3.72
N GLY A 285 8.85 3.84 3.57
CA GLY A 285 8.10 4.95 4.13
C GLY A 285 8.14 5.06 5.66
N ILE A 286 8.45 3.97 6.36
CA ILE A 286 8.61 3.94 7.83
C ILE A 286 9.76 4.83 8.33
N GLY A 287 10.60 5.37 7.45
CA GLY A 287 11.71 6.26 7.78
C GLY A 287 11.31 7.46 8.64
N PHE A 288 10.04 7.89 8.60
CA PHE A 288 9.53 8.97 9.45
C PHE A 288 9.73 8.70 10.95
N VAL A 289 9.73 7.44 11.39
CA VAL A 289 9.94 7.04 12.79
C VAL A 289 11.33 7.46 13.30
N ASN A 290 12.32 7.39 12.42
CA ASN A 290 13.71 7.78 12.74
C ASN A 290 13.97 9.28 12.51
N SER A 291 13.07 10.00 11.85
CA SER A 291 13.24 11.39 11.41
C SER A 291 13.50 12.36 12.58
N ASP A 292 14.26 13.43 12.31
CA ASP A 292 14.47 14.54 13.25
C ASP A 292 13.18 15.34 13.49
N LYS A 293 12.20 15.26 12.58
CA LYS A 293 10.86 15.87 12.74
C LYS A 293 9.97 15.10 13.73
N ARG A 294 10.46 14.02 14.32
CA ARG A 294 9.74 13.23 15.31
C ARG A 294 9.52 14.03 16.59
N ILE A 295 8.30 14.12 17.08
CA ILE A 295 8.00 14.71 18.38
C ILE A 295 8.45 13.71 19.46
N ARG A 296 9.46 14.10 20.24
CA ARG A 296 10.06 13.24 21.29
C ARG A 296 9.83 13.75 22.70
N GLN A 297 9.36 15.00 22.85
CA GLN A 297 9.15 15.66 24.12
C GLN A 297 7.75 16.25 24.17
N THR A 298 7.18 16.28 25.36
CA THR A 298 5.94 17.03 25.59
C THR A 298 6.24 18.54 25.50
N LYS A 299 5.33 19.29 24.85
CA LYS A 299 5.28 20.74 24.89
C LYS A 299 4.05 21.15 25.68
N GLY A 300 4.19 22.06 26.63
CA GLY A 300 3.06 22.65 27.35
C GLY A 300 3.44 24.03 27.81
N ILE A 301 2.43 24.89 28.03
CA ILE A 301 2.58 26.22 28.55
C ILE A 301 1.86 26.27 29.91
N ASP A 302 2.55 26.68 30.98
CA ASP A 302 1.90 26.98 32.22
C ASP A 302 1.12 28.33 32.10
N PHE A 303 0.22 28.60 33.06
CA PHE A 303 -0.56 29.85 33.06
C PHE A 303 0.30 31.12 33.14
N LYS A 304 1.61 30.97 33.34
CA LYS A 304 2.59 32.06 33.35
C LYS A 304 3.43 32.14 32.09
N GLY A 305 3.16 31.29 31.10
CA GLY A 305 3.85 31.23 29.81
C GLY A 305 5.22 30.51 29.82
N ALA A 306 5.55 29.78 30.89
CA ALA A 306 6.77 28.99 30.96
C ALA A 306 6.56 27.58 30.37
N GLN A 307 7.55 27.03 29.67
CA GLN A 307 7.52 25.64 29.19
C GLN A 307 7.53 24.65 30.36
N LEU A 308 6.62 23.67 30.30
CA LEU A 308 6.47 22.67 31.35
C LEU A 308 7.38 21.46 31.10
N THR A 309 7.92 20.93 32.21
CA THR A 309 8.55 19.61 32.20
C THR A 309 7.48 18.50 32.23
N ASN A 310 7.84 17.26 31.86
CA ASN A 310 6.93 16.11 31.86
C ASN A 310 6.21 15.89 33.20
N LEU A 311 6.86 16.21 34.31
CA LEU A 311 6.32 16.06 35.68
C LEU A 311 5.22 17.06 36.01
N ASP A 312 5.25 18.20 35.36
CA ASP A 312 4.32 19.30 35.62
C ASP A 312 3.11 19.29 34.69
N LEU A 313 3.18 18.49 33.61
CA LEU A 313 2.11 18.36 32.62
C LEU A 313 0.81 17.85 33.25
N ALA A 314 0.89 16.79 34.07
CA ALA A 314 -0.29 16.26 34.77
C ALA A 314 -0.93 17.30 35.71
N LYS A 315 -0.12 18.14 36.39
CA LYS A 315 -0.61 19.22 37.21
C LYS A 315 -1.30 20.30 36.38
N SER A 316 -0.77 20.60 35.20
CA SER A 316 -1.35 21.57 34.27
C SER A 316 -2.68 21.09 33.69
N LEU A 317 -2.78 19.82 33.32
CA LEU A 317 -4.01 19.22 32.80
C LEU A 317 -5.15 19.26 33.83
N ILE A 318 -4.88 19.17 35.15
CA ILE A 318 -5.89 19.27 36.21
C ILE A 318 -6.62 20.61 36.18
N HIS A 319 -5.98 21.70 35.72
CA HIS A 319 -6.63 23.02 35.61
C HIS A 319 -7.75 23.05 34.55
N PHE A 320 -7.75 22.12 33.59
CA PHE A 320 -8.81 22.02 32.59
C PHE A 320 -9.99 21.15 33.05
N ARG A 321 -10.00 20.69 34.30
CA ARG A 321 -11.03 19.81 34.85
C ARG A 321 -12.41 20.41 34.74
N GLY A 322 -13.33 19.65 34.13
CA GLY A 322 -14.72 20.09 33.92
C GLY A 322 -14.95 21.05 32.77
N GLN A 323 -13.90 21.34 31.99
CA GLN A 323 -14.01 22.10 30.75
C GLN A 323 -14.54 21.21 29.62
N LYS A 324 -15.21 21.84 28.63
CA LYS A 324 -15.77 21.17 27.47
C LYS A 324 -14.81 21.24 26.30
N PHE A 325 -14.47 20.09 25.76
CA PHE A 325 -13.57 19.95 24.60
C PHE A 325 -14.30 19.32 23.42
N ILE A 326 -13.92 19.75 22.20
CA ILE A 326 -14.22 19.02 20.97
C ILE A 326 -13.02 18.11 20.67
N GLY A 327 -13.29 16.83 20.41
CA GLY A 327 -12.30 15.86 19.98
C GLY A 327 -12.33 15.70 18.46
N VAL A 328 -11.20 15.87 17.80
CA VAL A 328 -11.06 15.67 16.36
C VAL A 328 -10.36 14.36 16.11
N GLY A 329 -11.06 13.41 15.49
CA GLY A 329 -10.55 12.09 15.11
C GLY A 329 -9.64 12.13 13.90
N SER A 330 -9.06 10.98 13.56
CA SER A 330 -8.10 10.83 12.47
C SER A 330 -8.24 9.50 11.73
N GLU A 331 -8.12 9.56 10.42
CA GLU A 331 -8.02 8.38 9.56
C GLU A 331 -6.70 7.60 9.74
N ARG A 332 -5.69 8.18 10.41
CA ARG A 332 -4.38 7.57 10.70
C ARG A 332 -4.30 6.93 12.08
N ALA A 333 -5.06 7.44 13.05
CA ALA A 333 -5.06 6.94 14.42
C ALA A 333 -5.71 5.53 14.49
N SER A 334 -5.33 4.75 15.50
CA SER A 334 -5.89 3.43 15.72
C SER A 334 -7.41 3.47 15.93
N LEU A 335 -8.06 2.33 15.70
CA LEU A 335 -9.50 2.16 15.94
C LEU A 335 -9.84 2.51 17.38
N GLU A 336 -9.06 2.01 18.34
CA GLU A 336 -9.23 2.25 19.77
C GLU A 336 -9.13 3.71 20.15
N ALA A 337 -8.10 4.40 19.62
CA ALA A 337 -7.88 5.80 19.95
C ALA A 337 -9.04 6.70 19.46
N ASN A 338 -9.52 6.49 18.23
CA ASN A 338 -10.66 7.22 17.69
C ASN A 338 -11.94 6.95 18.50
N PHE A 339 -12.24 5.67 18.76
CA PHE A 339 -13.43 5.29 19.51
C PHE A 339 -13.39 5.86 20.93
N TYR A 340 -12.24 5.73 21.61
CA TYR A 340 -12.08 6.21 22.97
C TYR A 340 -12.18 7.74 23.03
N LEU A 341 -11.60 8.48 22.07
CA LEU A 341 -11.79 9.92 21.98
C LEU A 341 -13.27 10.31 21.83
N LYS A 342 -14.01 9.60 20.92
CA LYS A 342 -15.45 9.84 20.73
C LYS A 342 -16.23 9.63 22.01
N GLN A 343 -15.91 8.59 22.78
CA GLN A 343 -16.57 8.29 24.05
C GLN A 343 -16.28 9.34 25.14
N LEU A 344 -15.03 9.87 25.18
CA LEU A 344 -14.64 10.88 26.15
C LEU A 344 -15.37 12.21 25.94
N VAL A 345 -15.47 12.68 24.69
CA VAL A 345 -16.11 13.97 24.38
C VAL A 345 -17.61 13.84 24.13
N GLY A 346 -18.10 12.64 23.82
CA GLY A 346 -19.47 12.37 23.38
C GLY A 346 -19.72 12.69 21.92
N SER A 347 -20.68 11.98 21.29
CA SER A 347 -20.93 12.07 19.83
C SER A 347 -21.20 13.50 19.32
N SER A 348 -21.83 14.36 20.14
CA SER A 348 -22.13 15.76 19.73
C SER A 348 -20.90 16.70 19.76
N HIS A 349 -19.81 16.30 20.40
CA HIS A 349 -18.56 17.03 20.47
C HIS A 349 -17.42 16.29 19.75
N PHE A 350 -17.75 15.24 19.00
CA PHE A 350 -16.80 14.53 18.16
C PHE A 350 -16.83 15.07 16.73
N CYS A 351 -15.67 15.49 16.23
CA CYS A 351 -15.45 15.89 14.85
C CYS A 351 -14.67 14.78 14.14
N ALA A 352 -15.09 14.38 12.95
CA ALA A 352 -14.40 13.33 12.19
C ALA A 352 -13.02 13.76 11.64
N GLY A 353 -12.69 15.05 11.67
CA GLY A 353 -11.48 15.57 11.03
C GLY A 353 -11.59 15.64 9.50
N LEU A 354 -12.80 15.60 8.98
CA LEU A 354 -13.15 15.67 7.54
C LEU A 354 -13.92 16.97 7.25
N SER A 355 -13.69 17.57 6.08
CA SER A 355 -14.47 18.72 5.57
C SER A 355 -15.91 18.31 5.24
N ASN A 356 -16.81 19.27 5.04
CA ASN A 356 -18.19 19.00 4.62
C ASN A 356 -18.24 18.15 3.35
N LYS A 357 -17.38 18.42 2.38
CA LYS A 357 -17.29 17.69 1.13
C LYS A 357 -16.86 16.23 1.36
N GLU A 358 -15.87 16.02 2.22
CA GLU A 358 -15.41 14.69 2.60
C GLU A 358 -16.43 13.93 3.45
N MET A 359 -17.21 14.62 4.29
CA MET A 359 -18.32 14.00 5.04
C MET A 359 -19.44 13.50 4.13
N ALA A 360 -19.77 14.25 3.07
CA ALA A 360 -20.73 13.80 2.06
C ALA A 360 -20.24 12.55 1.32
N LEU A 361 -18.94 12.52 0.96
CA LEU A 361 -18.30 11.37 0.34
C LEU A 361 -18.28 10.15 1.29
N ALA A 362 -17.99 10.38 2.58
CA ALA A 362 -17.98 9.38 3.63
C ALA A 362 -19.35 8.71 3.80
N ALA A 363 -20.44 9.49 3.79
CA ALA A 363 -21.80 8.98 3.88
C ALA A 363 -22.17 8.06 2.69
N GLN A 364 -21.81 8.47 1.48
CA GLN A 364 -22.02 7.64 0.27
C GLN A 364 -21.14 6.37 0.32
N HIS A 365 -19.91 6.48 0.81
CA HIS A 365 -19.03 5.31 0.97
C HIS A 365 -19.57 4.31 2.00
N GLN A 366 -20.11 4.76 3.13
CA GLN A 366 -20.77 3.87 4.10
C GLN A 366 -21.92 3.08 3.45
N GLN A 367 -22.74 3.72 2.62
CA GLN A 367 -23.80 3.05 1.88
C GLN A 367 -23.28 1.98 0.93
N LEU A 368 -22.17 2.26 0.22
CA LEU A 368 -21.55 1.29 -0.69
C LEU A 368 -21.00 0.09 0.08
N ILE A 369 -20.31 0.30 1.22
CA ILE A 369 -19.79 -0.81 2.06
C ILE A 369 -20.92 -1.67 2.62
N GLN A 370 -22.02 -1.07 3.02
CA GLN A 370 -23.18 -1.80 3.55
C GLN A 370 -23.81 -2.69 2.48
N ASN A 371 -23.88 -2.22 1.24
CA ASN A 371 -24.56 -2.92 0.14
C ASN A 371 -23.65 -3.93 -0.58
N TYR A 372 -22.33 -3.68 -0.62
CA TYR A 372 -21.39 -4.42 -1.45
C TYR A 372 -20.12 -4.75 -0.68
N GLN A 373 -19.86 -6.04 -0.53
CA GLN A 373 -18.62 -6.50 0.11
C GLN A 373 -17.44 -6.31 -0.85
N ALA A 374 -16.40 -5.61 -0.41
CA ALA A 374 -15.18 -5.41 -1.19
C ALA A 374 -14.40 -6.73 -1.34
N PRO A 375 -13.89 -7.03 -2.56
CA PRO A 375 -13.11 -8.23 -2.82
C PRO A 375 -11.70 -8.14 -2.21
N SER A 376 -11.12 -9.28 -1.84
CA SER A 376 -9.70 -9.37 -1.48
C SER A 376 -8.79 -9.15 -2.70
N LEU A 377 -7.51 -8.83 -2.49
CA LEU A 377 -6.57 -8.70 -3.62
C LEU A 377 -6.40 -10.03 -4.36
N ALA A 378 -6.48 -11.17 -3.68
CA ALA A 378 -6.49 -12.48 -4.31
C ALA A 378 -7.72 -12.69 -5.20
N GLN A 379 -8.90 -12.17 -4.81
CA GLN A 379 -10.10 -12.20 -5.64
C GLN A 379 -10.02 -11.24 -6.82
N ILE A 380 -9.39 -10.06 -6.64
CA ILE A 380 -9.11 -9.11 -7.72
C ILE A 380 -8.25 -9.75 -8.80
N GLU A 381 -7.22 -10.53 -8.44
CA GLU A 381 -6.36 -11.24 -9.39
C GLU A 381 -7.12 -12.26 -10.27
N GLN A 382 -8.32 -12.67 -9.87
CA GLN A 382 -9.17 -13.58 -10.63
C GLN A 382 -10.16 -12.88 -11.58
N SER A 383 -10.20 -11.56 -11.60
CA SER A 383 -11.12 -10.80 -12.45
C SER A 383 -10.78 -10.96 -13.93
N ASP A 384 -11.80 -11.00 -14.78
CA ASP A 384 -11.68 -11.09 -16.25
C ASP A 384 -12.06 -9.80 -16.98
N LEU A 385 -12.57 -8.81 -16.26
CA LEU A 385 -12.81 -7.43 -16.69
C LEU A 385 -12.54 -6.51 -15.50
N VAL A 386 -11.77 -5.47 -15.71
CA VAL A 386 -11.50 -4.43 -14.69
C VAL A 386 -11.92 -3.06 -15.25
N ILE A 387 -12.59 -2.27 -14.42
CA ILE A 387 -13.03 -0.90 -14.72
C ILE A 387 -12.51 -0.01 -13.60
N ILE A 388 -11.68 0.97 -13.93
CA ILE A 388 -11.16 1.94 -12.96
C ILE A 388 -11.82 3.29 -13.23
N ILE A 389 -12.37 3.91 -12.18
CA ILE A 389 -13.15 5.13 -12.28
C ILE A 389 -12.63 6.18 -11.32
N GLY A 390 -12.06 7.25 -11.86
CA GLY A 390 -11.64 8.43 -11.09
C GLY A 390 -10.49 8.22 -10.11
N GLU A 391 -9.65 7.16 -10.32
CA GLU A 391 -8.59 6.81 -9.38
C GLU A 391 -7.30 6.38 -10.10
N ASP A 392 -6.15 6.86 -9.65
CA ASP A 392 -4.85 6.31 -10.07
C ASP A 392 -4.33 5.34 -8.99
N ILE A 393 -4.74 4.09 -9.11
CA ILE A 393 -4.35 3.04 -8.17
C ILE A 393 -2.85 2.73 -8.17
N THR A 394 -2.10 3.14 -9.20
CA THR A 394 -0.64 2.96 -9.22
C THR A 394 0.05 3.88 -8.22
N GLN A 395 -0.58 5.00 -7.89
CA GLN A 395 -0.07 5.98 -6.95
C GLN A 395 -0.71 5.85 -5.56
N THR A 396 -2.03 5.74 -5.48
CA THR A 396 -2.75 5.70 -4.21
C THR A 396 -2.68 4.34 -3.53
N SER A 397 -2.77 3.25 -4.30
CA SER A 397 -2.80 1.87 -3.80
C SER A 397 -1.98 0.92 -4.66
N PRO A 398 -0.64 1.07 -4.72
CA PRO A 398 0.20 0.32 -5.67
C PRO A 398 0.00 -1.20 -5.61
N ARG A 399 -0.22 -1.76 -4.41
CA ARG A 399 -0.43 -3.22 -4.28
C ARG A 399 -1.71 -3.69 -4.99
N MET A 400 -2.77 -2.88 -5.02
CA MET A 400 -3.98 -3.16 -5.82
C MET A 400 -3.67 -3.09 -7.32
N ALA A 401 -2.90 -2.10 -7.76
CA ALA A 401 -2.46 -2.01 -9.16
C ALA A 401 -1.67 -3.26 -9.60
N LEU A 402 -0.84 -3.80 -8.72
CA LEU A 402 -0.12 -5.05 -8.97
C LEU A 402 -1.09 -6.23 -9.16
N SER A 403 -2.13 -6.35 -8.34
CA SER A 403 -3.17 -7.39 -8.48
C SER A 403 -3.98 -7.20 -9.77
N VAL A 404 -4.29 -5.97 -10.17
CA VAL A 404 -4.93 -5.69 -11.46
C VAL A 404 -4.04 -6.16 -12.62
N ARG A 405 -2.72 -5.90 -12.60
CA ARG A 405 -1.79 -6.41 -13.61
C ARG A 405 -1.83 -7.93 -13.71
N GLN A 406 -1.98 -8.65 -12.59
CA GLN A 406 -2.15 -10.10 -12.62
C GLN A 406 -3.52 -10.51 -13.20
N ALA A 407 -4.60 -9.81 -12.86
CA ALA A 407 -5.93 -10.04 -13.45
C ALA A 407 -5.92 -9.93 -14.99
N LEU A 408 -5.16 -8.96 -15.54
CA LEU A 408 -5.06 -8.81 -17.00
C LEU A 408 -4.43 -10.02 -17.68
N ARG A 409 -3.59 -10.80 -17.00
CA ARG A 409 -2.96 -12.02 -17.53
C ARG A 409 -3.92 -13.22 -17.65
N ASN A 410 -5.11 -13.15 -17.06
CA ASN A 410 -6.08 -14.25 -17.09
C ASN A 410 -6.45 -14.67 -18.53
N LYS A 411 -6.49 -13.71 -19.48
CA LYS A 411 -6.69 -14.04 -20.89
C LYS A 411 -5.56 -14.90 -21.47
N SER A 412 -4.32 -14.58 -21.16
CA SER A 412 -3.16 -15.37 -21.57
C SER A 412 -3.20 -16.78 -20.97
N VAL A 413 -3.60 -16.89 -19.69
CA VAL A 413 -3.77 -18.20 -19.01
C VAL A 413 -4.89 -19.01 -19.65
N GLU A 414 -6.02 -18.39 -19.99
CA GLU A 414 -7.13 -19.05 -20.69
C GLU A 414 -6.68 -19.65 -22.04
N LEU A 415 -5.97 -18.87 -22.84
CA LEU A 415 -5.45 -19.29 -24.13
C LEU A 415 -4.43 -20.43 -24.02
N ALA A 416 -3.51 -20.33 -23.05
CA ALA A 416 -2.54 -21.37 -22.79
C ALA A 416 -3.21 -22.67 -22.30
N SER A 417 -4.19 -22.58 -21.41
CA SER A 417 -4.97 -23.72 -20.92
C SER A 417 -5.73 -24.43 -22.04
N ALA A 418 -6.29 -23.67 -22.99
CA ALA A 418 -6.94 -24.25 -24.18
C ALA A 418 -5.97 -25.07 -25.05
N MET A 419 -4.66 -24.79 -24.97
CA MET A 419 -3.60 -25.54 -25.63
C MET A 419 -2.97 -26.64 -24.76
N GLY A 420 -3.52 -26.87 -23.54
CA GLY A 420 -2.99 -27.87 -22.60
C GLY A 420 -1.72 -27.43 -21.87
N ILE A 421 -1.40 -26.14 -21.86
CA ILE A 421 -0.24 -25.58 -21.16
C ILE A 421 -0.67 -25.13 -19.77
N PRO A 422 -0.06 -25.67 -18.70
CA PRO A 422 -0.40 -25.31 -17.34
C PRO A 422 0.06 -23.90 -16.99
N SER A 423 -0.70 -23.21 -16.13
CA SER A 423 -0.47 -21.80 -15.73
C SER A 423 0.90 -21.52 -15.10
N TRP A 424 1.51 -22.52 -14.45
CA TRP A 424 2.85 -22.38 -13.83
C TRP A 424 4.01 -22.37 -14.85
N GLN A 425 3.78 -22.72 -16.13
CA GLN A 425 4.76 -22.50 -17.20
C GLN A 425 4.71 -21.07 -17.71
N ASP A 426 5.10 -20.12 -16.88
CA ASP A 426 4.95 -18.69 -17.09
C ASP A 426 5.47 -18.19 -18.44
N ALA A 427 6.67 -18.62 -18.86
CA ALA A 427 7.24 -18.22 -20.16
C ALA A 427 6.38 -18.67 -21.34
N ALA A 428 5.83 -19.89 -21.31
CA ALA A 428 4.97 -20.41 -22.36
C ALA A 428 3.61 -19.68 -22.37
N VAL A 429 3.03 -19.44 -21.20
CA VAL A 429 1.79 -18.69 -21.05
C VAL A 429 1.92 -17.29 -21.66
N ARG A 430 3.01 -16.59 -21.38
CA ARG A 430 3.28 -15.25 -21.93
C ARG A 430 3.51 -15.27 -23.45
N THR A 431 4.24 -16.27 -23.93
CA THR A 431 4.50 -16.42 -25.37
C THR A 431 3.19 -16.64 -26.14
N ILE A 432 2.28 -17.47 -25.63
CA ILE A 432 0.99 -17.75 -26.26
C ILE A 432 0.04 -16.56 -26.14
N GLY A 433 0.01 -15.91 -24.97
CA GLY A 433 -0.83 -14.75 -24.74
C GLY A 433 -0.44 -13.56 -25.63
N GLY A 434 0.85 -13.41 -25.92
CA GLY A 434 1.35 -12.23 -26.65
C GLY A 434 0.84 -10.94 -26.01
N GLU A 435 0.19 -10.10 -26.81
CA GLU A 435 -0.44 -8.85 -26.37
C GLU A 435 -1.89 -9.01 -25.90
N GLN A 436 -2.43 -10.24 -25.89
CA GLN A 436 -3.83 -10.47 -25.51
C GLN A 436 -3.99 -10.47 -23.99
N LEU A 437 -4.57 -9.41 -23.48
CA LEU A 437 -4.88 -9.21 -22.07
C LEU A 437 -6.40 -9.24 -21.83
N SER A 438 -6.81 -9.57 -20.62
CA SER A 438 -8.19 -9.30 -20.17
C SER A 438 -8.48 -7.79 -20.22
N PRO A 439 -9.70 -7.37 -20.62
CA PRO A 439 -9.97 -5.97 -20.85
C PRO A 439 -9.89 -5.15 -19.56
N LEU A 440 -9.17 -4.05 -19.62
CA LEU A 440 -9.14 -2.96 -18.66
C LEU A 440 -9.74 -1.71 -19.30
N PHE A 441 -10.69 -1.09 -18.66
CA PHE A 441 -11.23 0.22 -19.03
C PHE A 441 -10.89 1.23 -17.94
N SER A 442 -10.38 2.39 -18.33
CA SER A 442 -10.08 3.51 -17.44
C SER A 442 -10.93 4.72 -17.81
N ILE A 443 -11.64 5.27 -16.83
CA ILE A 443 -12.37 6.55 -16.94
C ILE A 443 -11.75 7.45 -15.86
N ASN A 444 -10.92 8.41 -16.24
CA ASN A 444 -10.15 9.19 -15.28
C ASN A 444 -10.02 10.65 -15.74
N SER A 445 -9.55 11.52 -14.85
CA SER A 445 -9.21 12.91 -15.17
C SER A 445 -7.72 13.10 -15.47
N MET A 446 -6.94 12.04 -15.42
CA MET A 446 -5.50 12.05 -15.64
C MET A 446 -5.02 10.77 -16.31
N THR A 447 -3.82 10.80 -16.89
CA THR A 447 -3.14 9.60 -17.41
C THR A 447 -2.53 8.79 -16.27
N THR A 448 -2.50 7.47 -16.41
CA THR A 448 -1.96 6.54 -15.42
C THR A 448 -0.93 5.59 -16.03
N LYS A 449 -0.11 4.95 -15.21
CA LYS A 449 0.82 3.89 -15.68
C LYS A 449 0.11 2.64 -16.23
N LEU A 450 -1.20 2.51 -16.01
CA LEU A 450 -2.01 1.40 -16.53
C LEU A 450 -2.59 1.67 -17.92
N ASP A 451 -2.53 2.90 -18.41
CA ASP A 451 -3.12 3.27 -19.72
C ASP A 451 -2.50 2.47 -20.87
N GLY A 452 -1.17 2.21 -20.80
CA GLY A 452 -0.45 1.43 -21.81
C GLY A 452 -0.88 -0.04 -21.91
N VAL A 453 -1.56 -0.59 -20.91
CA VAL A 453 -2.10 -1.96 -20.88
C VAL A 453 -3.64 -1.99 -20.89
N SER A 454 -4.27 -0.82 -20.92
CA SER A 454 -5.72 -0.68 -20.98
C SER A 454 -6.24 -0.94 -22.38
N LYS A 455 -7.41 -1.57 -22.48
CA LYS A 455 -8.12 -1.74 -23.75
C LYS A 455 -8.58 -0.40 -24.30
N GLN A 456 -9.10 0.45 -23.43
CA GLN A 456 -9.52 1.82 -23.74
C GLN A 456 -9.41 2.69 -22.50
N CYS A 457 -8.94 3.93 -22.70
CA CYS A 457 -8.89 4.99 -21.70
C CYS A 457 -9.76 6.15 -22.14
N LEU A 458 -10.45 6.76 -21.18
CA LEU A 458 -11.25 7.96 -21.39
C LEU A 458 -10.84 9.00 -20.36
N ILE A 459 -10.29 10.12 -20.82
CA ILE A 459 -9.89 11.24 -19.96
C ILE A 459 -11.00 12.30 -20.04
N LEU A 460 -11.58 12.61 -18.87
CA LEU A 460 -12.71 13.55 -18.76
C LEU A 460 -12.49 14.49 -17.56
N PRO A 461 -13.03 15.70 -17.59
CA PRO A 461 -13.15 16.53 -16.39
C PRO A 461 -13.90 15.78 -15.27
N PRO A 462 -13.56 15.99 -13.97
CA PRO A 462 -14.16 15.26 -12.85
C PRO A 462 -15.70 15.20 -12.88
N ASP A 463 -16.37 16.33 -13.13
CA ASP A 463 -17.83 16.40 -13.14
C ASP A 463 -18.45 15.62 -14.33
N THR A 464 -17.73 15.55 -15.45
CA THR A 464 -18.18 14.82 -16.66
C THR A 464 -18.09 13.29 -16.48
N ILE A 465 -17.24 12.81 -15.55
CA ILE A 465 -17.15 11.37 -15.22
C ILE A 465 -18.49 10.88 -14.65
N SER A 466 -19.13 11.65 -13.78
CA SER A 466 -20.46 11.32 -13.23
C SER A 466 -21.51 11.23 -14.34
N ASN A 467 -21.47 12.13 -15.32
CA ASN A 467 -22.36 12.09 -16.50
C ASN A 467 -22.11 10.84 -17.37
N CYS A 468 -20.84 10.44 -17.53
CA CYS A 468 -20.47 9.21 -18.25
C CYS A 468 -21.10 7.98 -17.60
N LEU A 469 -21.09 7.90 -16.27
CA LEU A 469 -21.73 6.81 -15.52
C LEU A 469 -23.26 6.85 -15.61
N ALA A 470 -23.88 8.03 -15.61
CA ALA A 470 -25.32 8.17 -15.83
C ALA A 470 -25.72 7.60 -17.20
N VAL A 471 -24.98 7.92 -18.28
CA VAL A 471 -25.19 7.35 -19.61
C VAL A 471 -24.94 5.83 -19.62
N LEU A 472 -23.93 5.35 -18.95
CA LEU A 472 -23.67 3.90 -18.79
C LEU A 472 -24.87 3.20 -18.15
N ASN A 473 -25.38 3.74 -17.04
CA ASN A 473 -26.50 3.17 -16.29
C ASN A 473 -27.78 3.16 -17.15
N GLU A 474 -28.07 4.22 -17.88
CA GLU A 474 -29.22 4.29 -18.78
C GLU A 474 -29.12 3.24 -19.91
N MET A 475 -27.93 3.06 -20.51
CA MET A 475 -27.72 2.01 -21.52
C MET A 475 -27.93 0.61 -20.94
N LEU A 476 -27.50 0.36 -19.71
CA LEU A 476 -27.72 -0.91 -19.01
C LEU A 476 -29.23 -1.12 -18.75
N MET A 477 -29.93 -0.10 -18.24
CA MET A 477 -31.36 -0.13 -17.98
C MET A 477 -32.18 -0.35 -19.26
N HIS A 478 -31.78 0.28 -20.38
CA HIS A 478 -32.41 0.04 -21.68
C HIS A 478 -32.28 -1.42 -22.12
N LEU A 479 -31.07 -2.00 -21.97
CA LEU A 479 -30.86 -3.42 -22.33
C LEU A 479 -31.70 -4.37 -21.46
N ILE A 480 -31.83 -4.08 -20.17
CA ILE A 480 -32.57 -4.91 -19.21
C ILE A 480 -34.08 -4.83 -19.45
N ASN A 481 -34.62 -3.64 -19.63
CA ASN A 481 -36.06 -3.37 -19.62
C ASN A 481 -36.66 -3.23 -21.00
N GLY A 482 -35.84 -3.21 -22.06
CA GLY A 482 -36.30 -2.95 -23.44
C GLY A 482 -36.90 -1.56 -23.65
N LYS A 483 -36.68 -0.60 -22.74
CA LYS A 483 -37.13 0.77 -22.83
C LYS A 483 -36.33 1.51 -23.91
N ALA A 484 -36.99 2.43 -24.63
CA ALA A 484 -36.28 3.32 -25.55
C ALA A 484 -35.27 4.18 -24.77
N ILE A 485 -34.04 4.29 -25.30
CA ILE A 485 -33.03 5.17 -24.73
C ILE A 485 -33.52 6.61 -24.78
N ASP A 486 -33.47 7.31 -23.65
CA ASP A 486 -33.73 8.74 -23.62
C ASP A 486 -32.58 9.46 -24.36
N LEU A 487 -32.91 10.01 -25.54
CA LEU A 487 -31.95 10.71 -26.39
C LEU A 487 -31.39 11.99 -25.73
N SER A 488 -32.10 12.55 -24.74
CA SER A 488 -31.64 13.72 -24.00
C SER A 488 -30.38 13.42 -23.18
N ILE A 489 -30.23 12.20 -22.66
CA ILE A 489 -29.09 11.77 -21.89
C ILE A 489 -27.84 11.59 -22.78
N HIS A 490 -28.01 11.25 -24.05
CA HIS A 490 -26.93 11.19 -25.02
C HIS A 490 -26.27 12.55 -25.27
N SER A 491 -26.98 13.66 -25.00
CA SER A 491 -26.44 15.01 -25.13
C SER A 491 -25.46 15.37 -23.98
N LEU A 492 -25.44 14.58 -22.91
CA LEU A 492 -24.51 14.74 -21.79
C LEU A 492 -23.08 14.33 -22.12
N LEU A 493 -22.87 13.62 -23.22
CA LEU A 493 -21.54 13.17 -23.65
C LEU A 493 -21.29 13.48 -25.12
N ALA A 494 -20.04 13.84 -25.44
CA ALA A 494 -19.58 13.94 -26.82
C ALA A 494 -19.80 12.62 -27.59
N LYS A 495 -20.09 12.67 -28.87
CA LYS A 495 -20.36 11.48 -29.70
C LYS A 495 -19.21 10.46 -29.67
N GLU A 496 -18.00 10.94 -29.55
CA GLU A 496 -16.78 10.12 -29.46
C GLU A 496 -16.76 9.26 -28.17
N ASN A 497 -17.19 9.83 -27.05
CA ASN A 497 -17.23 9.15 -25.75
C ASN A 497 -18.35 8.10 -25.67
N LEU A 498 -19.41 8.21 -26.45
CA LEU A 498 -20.46 7.21 -26.56
C LEU A 498 -19.95 5.85 -27.12
N ALA A 499 -18.95 5.88 -28.00
CA ALA A 499 -18.35 4.67 -28.53
C ALA A 499 -17.62 3.88 -27.42
N PHE A 500 -16.94 4.58 -26.51
CA PHE A 500 -16.33 3.99 -25.32
C PHE A 500 -17.38 3.32 -24.43
N VAL A 501 -18.46 4.01 -24.07
CA VAL A 501 -19.53 3.45 -23.22
C VAL A 501 -20.16 2.21 -23.84
N LYS A 502 -20.41 2.20 -25.15
CA LYS A 502 -20.93 1.03 -25.90
C LYS A 502 -19.95 -0.15 -25.82
N SER A 503 -18.64 0.11 -25.96
CA SER A 503 -17.60 -0.93 -25.84
C SER A 503 -17.55 -1.50 -24.43
N LEU A 504 -17.66 -0.64 -23.40
CA LEU A 504 -17.71 -1.03 -22.01
C LEU A 504 -18.95 -1.89 -21.69
N VAL A 505 -20.14 -1.47 -22.13
CA VAL A 505 -21.38 -2.26 -21.98
C VAL A 505 -21.21 -3.64 -22.61
N SER A 506 -20.67 -3.70 -23.84
CA SER A 506 -20.43 -4.98 -24.53
C SER A 506 -19.47 -5.89 -23.77
N ALA A 507 -18.46 -5.31 -23.10
CA ALA A 507 -17.52 -6.07 -22.26
C ALA A 507 -18.20 -6.58 -20.98
N LEU A 508 -19.02 -5.77 -20.30
CA LEU A 508 -19.79 -6.15 -19.12
C LEU A 508 -20.75 -7.31 -19.38
N LEU A 509 -21.35 -7.37 -20.57
CA LEU A 509 -22.27 -8.46 -20.94
C LEU A 509 -21.58 -9.83 -21.12
N VAL A 510 -20.30 -9.86 -21.31
CA VAL A 510 -19.52 -11.11 -21.58
C VAL A 510 -18.69 -11.53 -20.37
N ALA A 511 -18.35 -10.59 -19.49
CA ALA A 511 -17.49 -10.82 -18.33
C ALA A 511 -18.14 -11.78 -17.33
N LYS A 512 -17.33 -12.69 -16.77
CA LYS A 512 -17.76 -13.66 -15.75
C LYS A 512 -17.47 -13.17 -14.33
N LYS A 513 -16.38 -12.41 -14.16
CA LYS A 513 -15.92 -11.85 -12.88
C LYS A 513 -15.52 -10.37 -13.04
N PRO A 514 -16.49 -9.50 -13.40
CA PRO A 514 -16.19 -8.08 -13.56
C PRO A 514 -15.92 -7.39 -12.23
N LEU A 515 -15.02 -6.40 -12.26
CA LEU A 515 -14.58 -5.62 -11.12
C LEU A 515 -14.63 -4.12 -11.45
N ILE A 516 -15.22 -3.34 -10.57
CA ILE A 516 -15.16 -1.87 -10.57
C ILE A 516 -14.26 -1.43 -9.42
N ILE A 517 -13.33 -0.52 -9.70
CA ILE A 517 -12.44 0.11 -8.72
C ILE A 517 -12.65 1.62 -8.78
N THR A 518 -12.83 2.25 -7.64
CA THR A 518 -12.92 3.69 -7.48
C THR A 518 -12.28 4.13 -6.16
N GLY A 519 -12.17 5.42 -5.92
CA GLY A 519 -11.57 5.93 -4.68
C GLY A 519 -11.93 7.40 -4.41
N TRP A 520 -11.27 7.94 -3.41
CA TRP A 520 -11.53 9.30 -2.91
C TRP A 520 -10.77 10.41 -3.65
N SER A 521 -9.95 10.08 -4.66
CA SER A 521 -9.06 11.06 -5.31
C SER A 521 -9.80 12.24 -5.93
N LEU A 522 -10.97 12.02 -6.53
CA LEU A 522 -11.78 13.09 -7.11
C LEU A 522 -12.68 13.82 -6.11
N GLN A 523 -12.81 13.35 -4.88
CA GLN A 523 -13.63 13.92 -3.81
C GLN A 523 -15.07 14.25 -4.25
N SER A 524 -15.70 13.37 -5.06
CA SER A 524 -17.04 13.58 -5.63
C SER A 524 -18.06 12.61 -5.03
N ALA A 525 -18.94 13.11 -4.17
CA ALA A 525 -20.07 12.33 -3.63
C ALA A 525 -21.06 11.92 -4.72
N GLN A 526 -21.28 12.81 -5.73
CA GLN A 526 -22.12 12.50 -6.88
C GLN A 526 -21.58 11.31 -7.69
N LEU A 527 -20.26 11.20 -7.85
CA LEU A 527 -19.64 10.05 -8.49
C LEU A 527 -20.02 8.75 -7.77
N PHE A 528 -19.96 8.73 -6.45
CA PHE A 528 -20.31 7.54 -5.66
C PHE A 528 -21.80 7.21 -5.74
N GLU A 529 -22.65 8.21 -5.78
CA GLU A 529 -24.08 8.02 -6.03
C GLU A 529 -24.33 7.34 -7.40
N GLN A 530 -23.68 7.83 -8.48
CA GLN A 530 -23.79 7.23 -9.80
C GLN A 530 -23.23 5.79 -9.83
N ILE A 531 -22.14 5.53 -9.12
CA ILE A 531 -21.59 4.17 -8.96
C ILE A 531 -22.61 3.27 -8.25
N ASN A 532 -23.23 3.73 -7.16
CA ASN A 532 -24.25 2.96 -6.45
C ASN A 532 -25.46 2.63 -7.35
N GLN A 533 -25.91 3.58 -8.17
CA GLN A 533 -26.98 3.35 -9.16
C GLN A 533 -26.56 2.31 -10.20
N CYS A 534 -25.35 2.41 -10.77
CA CYS A 534 -24.82 1.41 -11.70
C CYS A 534 -24.72 0.03 -11.04
N MET A 535 -24.22 -0.05 -9.82
CA MET A 535 -24.08 -1.32 -9.08
C MET A 535 -25.46 -1.94 -8.80
N THR A 536 -26.44 -1.15 -8.41
CA THR A 536 -27.83 -1.62 -8.22
C THR A 536 -28.39 -2.22 -9.52
N THR A 537 -28.16 -1.59 -10.66
CA THR A 537 -28.57 -2.09 -11.98
C THR A 537 -27.85 -3.39 -12.32
N LEU A 538 -26.54 -3.45 -12.13
CA LEU A 538 -25.69 -4.63 -12.42
C LEU A 538 -25.97 -5.82 -11.49
N HIS A 539 -26.48 -5.59 -10.28
CA HIS A 539 -26.88 -6.62 -9.32
C HIS A 539 -28.36 -7.02 -9.45
N SER A 540 -29.14 -6.37 -10.35
CA SER A 540 -30.54 -6.70 -10.54
C SER A 540 -30.71 -8.14 -11.06
N GLU A 541 -31.76 -8.82 -10.63
CA GLU A 541 -32.08 -10.17 -11.15
C GLU A 541 -32.27 -10.17 -12.67
N ALA A 542 -32.81 -9.10 -13.22
CA ALA A 542 -33.04 -8.95 -14.64
C ALA A 542 -31.73 -8.96 -15.43
N PHE A 543 -30.71 -8.22 -14.99
CA PHE A 543 -29.38 -8.23 -15.61
C PHE A 543 -28.73 -9.62 -15.50
N CYS A 544 -28.75 -10.23 -14.32
CA CYS A 544 -28.14 -11.54 -14.07
C CYS A 544 -28.78 -12.66 -14.93
N ARG A 545 -30.12 -12.65 -15.08
CA ARG A 545 -30.84 -13.64 -15.89
C ARG A 545 -30.55 -13.48 -17.39
N GLN A 546 -30.50 -12.25 -17.87
CA GLN A 546 -30.28 -11.97 -19.30
C GLN A 546 -28.88 -12.40 -19.77
N ASN A 547 -27.88 -12.23 -18.91
CA ASN A 547 -26.48 -12.47 -19.28
C ASN A 547 -25.96 -13.87 -18.91
N LYS A 548 -26.79 -14.73 -18.30
CA LYS A 548 -26.38 -16.05 -17.79
C LYS A 548 -25.14 -15.98 -16.88
N VAL A 549 -24.88 -14.82 -16.30
CA VAL A 549 -23.72 -14.61 -15.41
C VAL A 549 -24.15 -14.98 -13.99
N ALA A 550 -23.53 -16.01 -13.45
CA ALA A 550 -23.80 -16.46 -12.08
C ALA A 550 -23.15 -15.54 -11.03
N ASN A 551 -22.20 -14.71 -11.42
CA ASN A 551 -21.39 -13.90 -10.51
C ASN A 551 -21.78 -12.43 -10.58
N LYS A 552 -21.94 -11.83 -9.40
CA LYS A 552 -22.18 -10.39 -9.25
C LYS A 552 -20.91 -9.60 -9.57
N VAL A 553 -21.08 -8.37 -10.00
CA VAL A 553 -19.97 -7.42 -10.20
C VAL A 553 -19.36 -7.08 -8.83
N ASN A 554 -18.04 -7.18 -8.72
CA ASN A 554 -17.32 -6.77 -7.51
C ASN A 554 -17.06 -5.26 -7.51
N LEU A 555 -17.05 -4.64 -6.32
CA LEU A 555 -16.72 -3.24 -6.13
C LEU A 555 -15.64 -3.09 -5.09
N ALA A 556 -14.56 -2.37 -5.43
CA ALA A 556 -13.54 -1.93 -4.50
C ALA A 556 -13.53 -0.40 -4.43
N VAL A 557 -13.72 0.15 -3.23
CA VAL A 557 -13.66 1.58 -2.98
C VAL A 557 -12.46 1.88 -2.09
N LEU A 558 -11.57 2.78 -2.53
CA LEU A 558 -10.31 3.09 -1.87
C LEU A 558 -10.41 4.42 -1.12
N PRO A 559 -10.53 4.40 0.21
CA PRO A 559 -10.27 5.59 1.00
C PRO A 559 -8.75 5.84 1.10
N ARG A 560 -8.34 7.02 1.61
CA ARG A 560 -6.95 7.48 1.55
C ARG A 560 -6.03 6.79 2.55
N GLU A 561 -6.43 6.76 3.82
CA GLU A 561 -5.55 6.43 4.95
C GLU A 561 -5.79 5.01 5.47
N CYS A 562 -4.86 4.53 6.30
CA CYS A 562 -4.82 3.15 6.77
C CYS A 562 -6.01 2.72 7.65
N ASN A 563 -6.67 3.66 8.31
CA ASN A 563 -7.81 3.41 9.19
C ASN A 563 -9.05 4.25 8.84
N SER A 564 -9.16 4.70 7.58
CA SER A 564 -10.33 5.47 7.13
C SER A 564 -11.63 4.71 7.38
N ILE A 565 -11.69 3.40 7.11
CA ILE A 565 -12.89 2.58 7.35
C ILE A 565 -13.21 2.48 8.84
N GLY A 566 -12.20 2.37 9.70
CA GLY A 566 -12.40 2.40 11.16
C GLY A 566 -13.03 3.70 11.61
N LEU A 567 -12.57 4.84 11.11
CA LEU A 567 -13.17 6.14 11.39
C LEU A 567 -14.60 6.24 10.81
N LEU A 568 -14.82 5.82 9.56
CA LEU A 568 -16.14 5.82 8.92
C LEU A 568 -17.18 5.04 9.76
N SER A 569 -16.80 3.94 10.38
CA SER A 569 -17.72 3.15 11.22
C SER A 569 -18.23 3.91 12.44
N MET A 570 -17.56 4.98 12.83
CA MET A 570 -17.89 5.81 14.00
C MET A 570 -18.68 7.08 13.65
N ILE A 571 -18.78 7.42 12.36
CA ILE A 571 -19.50 8.62 11.91
C ILE A 571 -21.01 8.38 12.02
N ASP A 572 -21.69 9.26 12.74
CA ASP A 572 -23.15 9.28 12.90
C ASP A 572 -23.70 10.69 12.58
N TYR A 573 -25.04 10.85 12.64
CA TYR A 573 -25.69 12.13 12.32
C TYR A 573 -25.35 13.28 13.27
N LYS A 574 -24.75 13.01 14.44
CA LYS A 574 -24.28 14.02 15.41
C LYS A 574 -22.84 14.42 15.17
N THR A 575 -22.08 13.61 14.45
CA THR A 575 -20.67 13.87 14.16
C THR A 575 -20.51 15.18 13.38
N ALA A 576 -19.59 16.02 13.83
CA ALA A 576 -19.27 17.29 13.18
C ALA A 576 -18.22 17.12 12.07
N SER A 577 -18.27 18.01 11.08
CA SER A 577 -17.18 18.22 10.12
C SER A 577 -16.17 19.25 10.67
N LEU A 578 -15.06 19.45 9.93
CA LEU A 578 -14.11 20.54 10.23
C LEU A 578 -14.76 21.91 10.00
N ASP A 579 -15.63 22.07 9.02
CA ASP A 579 -16.35 23.30 8.75
C ASP A 579 -17.35 23.61 9.90
N ASP A 580 -18.09 22.57 10.37
CA ASP A 580 -18.94 22.70 11.57
C ASP A 580 -18.13 23.10 12.80
N LEU A 581 -16.94 22.52 13.00
CA LEU A 581 -16.05 22.87 14.10
C LEU A 581 -15.67 24.35 14.09
N LEU A 582 -15.26 24.88 12.94
CA LEU A 582 -14.91 26.29 12.77
C LEU A 582 -16.10 27.20 13.07
N ASP A 583 -17.30 26.85 12.59
CA ASP A 583 -18.54 27.59 12.84
C ASP A 583 -18.94 27.58 14.34
N ILE A 584 -18.82 26.44 15.01
CA ILE A 584 -19.09 26.31 16.46
C ILE A 584 -18.16 27.26 17.24
N LEU A 585 -16.85 27.17 16.97
CA LEU A 585 -15.85 27.99 17.66
C LEU A 585 -16.04 29.49 17.38
N ALA A 586 -16.42 29.87 16.17
CA ALA A 586 -16.68 31.28 15.82
C ALA A 586 -17.93 31.83 16.54
N LYS A 587 -19.01 31.04 16.63
CA LYS A 587 -20.24 31.39 17.35
C LYS A 587 -19.98 31.56 18.85
N ASP A 588 -19.22 30.65 19.46
CA ASP A 588 -18.85 30.70 20.87
C ASP A 588 -17.95 31.88 21.20
N PHE A 589 -17.11 32.32 20.28
CA PHE A 589 -16.26 33.49 20.45
C PHE A 589 -17.06 34.78 20.45
N THR A 590 -18.14 34.88 19.66
CA THR A 590 -18.97 36.10 19.52
C THR A 590 -20.04 36.21 20.60
N ASN A 591 -20.53 35.10 21.18
CA ASN A 591 -21.61 35.06 22.16
C ASN A 591 -21.09 34.92 23.59
N SER A 592 -21.10 35.98 24.39
CA SER A 592 -20.62 35.97 25.79
C SER A 592 -21.57 35.31 26.80
N SER A 593 -22.77 34.83 26.38
CA SER A 593 -23.87 34.42 27.30
C SER A 593 -24.29 32.94 27.20
N THR A 594 -23.60 32.09 26.50
CA THR A 594 -24.02 30.68 26.35
C THR A 594 -23.49 29.78 27.47
N ILE A 595 -24.41 28.94 28.04
CA ILE A 595 -24.14 28.01 29.13
C ILE A 595 -23.27 26.80 28.62
N ASP A 596 -23.17 26.62 27.30
CA ASP A 596 -22.51 25.48 26.66
C ASP A 596 -21.21 25.88 25.90
N LYS A 597 -20.41 26.73 26.44
CA LYS A 597 -19.17 27.24 25.81
C LYS A 597 -18.11 26.14 25.68
N ILE A 598 -17.50 26.02 24.50
CA ILE A 598 -16.36 25.13 24.22
C ILE A 598 -15.08 25.80 24.76
N ASP A 599 -14.32 25.06 25.57
CA ASP A 599 -13.10 25.54 26.18
C ASP A 599 -11.84 25.18 25.42
N GLY A 600 -11.89 24.12 24.57
CA GLY A 600 -10.73 23.73 23.78
C GLY A 600 -11.00 22.66 22.75
N VAL A 601 -9.94 22.32 22.03
CA VAL A 601 -9.93 21.30 20.98
C VAL A 601 -8.80 20.30 21.25
N VAL A 602 -9.09 19.01 21.11
CA VAL A 602 -8.12 17.90 21.15
C VAL A 602 -8.00 17.35 19.75
N LEU A 603 -6.82 17.45 19.14
CA LEU A 603 -6.52 16.88 17.82
C LEU A 603 -5.76 15.55 17.99
N LEU A 604 -6.30 14.49 17.41
CA LEU A 604 -5.73 13.16 17.46
C LEU A 604 -5.03 12.84 16.13
N GLU A 605 -3.71 12.81 16.09
CA GLU A 605 -2.88 12.45 14.93
C GLU A 605 -3.38 13.12 13.61
N GLN A 606 -3.66 14.42 13.67
CA GLN A 606 -4.34 15.16 12.60
C GLN A 606 -3.51 16.37 12.18
N GLU A 607 -3.20 16.50 10.90
CA GLU A 607 -2.49 17.65 10.32
C GLU A 607 -3.41 18.77 9.81
N LEU A 608 -4.73 18.49 9.71
CA LEU A 608 -5.73 19.39 9.17
C LEU A 608 -5.46 19.85 7.72
N GLY A 609 -4.90 18.98 6.89
CA GLY A 609 -4.48 19.29 5.52
C GLY A 609 -5.61 19.70 4.56
N SER A 610 -6.89 19.55 4.95
CA SER A 610 -8.05 20.07 4.23
C SER A 610 -8.39 21.52 4.59
N LEU A 611 -7.78 22.09 5.65
CA LEU A 611 -7.95 23.48 6.02
C LEU A 611 -6.86 24.36 5.41
N THR A 612 -7.24 25.56 5.06
CA THR A 612 -6.31 26.62 4.64
C THR A 612 -5.55 27.18 5.83
N GLU A 613 -4.44 27.85 5.59
CA GLU A 613 -3.65 28.51 6.65
C GLU A 613 -4.48 29.54 7.42
N GLY A 614 -5.36 30.30 6.73
CA GLY A 614 -6.30 31.23 7.34
C GLY A 614 -7.30 30.55 8.28
N GLN A 615 -7.85 29.41 7.87
CA GLN A 615 -8.75 28.59 8.70
C GLN A 615 -8.02 28.01 9.92
N ILE A 616 -6.77 27.56 9.78
CA ILE A 616 -5.92 27.09 10.89
C ILE A 616 -5.66 28.22 11.88
N LYS A 617 -5.34 29.43 11.40
CA LYS A 617 -5.17 30.62 12.24
C LYS A 617 -6.49 31.01 12.95
N THR A 618 -7.63 30.83 12.27
CA THR A 618 -8.97 31.06 12.85
C THR A 618 -9.28 30.03 13.94
N LEU A 619 -9.04 28.75 13.70
CA LEU A 619 -9.17 27.69 14.70
C LEU A 619 -8.33 28.04 15.94
N ARG A 620 -7.06 28.38 15.74
CA ARG A 620 -6.16 28.75 16.85
C ARG A 620 -6.64 30.00 17.64
N ARG A 621 -7.18 30.98 16.94
CA ARG A 621 -7.70 32.22 17.59
C ARG A 621 -8.92 31.96 18.46
N HIS A 622 -9.80 31.05 18.01
CA HIS A 622 -11.09 30.81 18.66
C HIS A 622 -11.02 29.68 19.71
N ALA A 623 -10.15 28.68 19.53
CA ALA A 623 -9.90 27.69 20.56
C ALA A 623 -9.09 28.27 21.70
N LYS A 624 -9.66 28.34 22.93
CA LYS A 624 -8.93 28.80 24.11
C LYS A 624 -7.73 27.92 24.44
N THR A 625 -7.90 26.60 24.27
CA THR A 625 -6.86 25.60 24.49
C THR A 625 -6.82 24.65 23.31
N LEU A 626 -5.63 24.43 22.75
CA LEU A 626 -5.38 23.51 21.67
C LEU A 626 -4.40 22.44 22.15
N ILE A 627 -4.88 21.18 22.21
CA ILE A 627 -4.09 20.00 22.58
C ILE A 627 -3.89 19.15 21.33
N VAL A 628 -2.65 18.84 21.00
CA VAL A 628 -2.28 18.01 19.82
C VAL A 628 -1.59 16.74 20.29
N LEU A 629 -2.11 15.61 19.88
CA LEU A 629 -1.51 14.29 20.01
C LEU A 629 -0.97 13.88 18.64
N ASP A 630 0.33 13.88 18.43
CA ASP A 630 0.92 13.47 17.15
C ASP A 630 2.34 12.91 17.32
N HIS A 631 2.80 12.18 16.33
CA HIS A 631 4.14 11.61 16.29
C HIS A 631 5.14 12.49 15.54
N SER A 632 4.71 13.37 14.64
CA SER A 632 5.57 14.22 13.81
C SER A 632 5.21 15.69 13.92
N GLN A 633 6.22 16.55 13.81
CA GLN A 633 6.04 18.01 13.82
C GLN A 633 5.26 18.47 12.58
N SER A 634 4.28 19.31 12.81
CA SER A 634 3.44 19.94 11.78
C SER A 634 3.18 21.39 12.14
N SER A 635 2.66 22.19 11.20
CA SER A 635 2.29 23.59 11.46
C SER A 635 1.29 23.74 12.61
N ILE A 636 0.35 22.77 12.73
CA ILE A 636 -0.63 22.80 13.82
C ILE A 636 0.00 22.45 15.18
N SER A 637 0.98 21.53 15.22
CA SER A 637 1.70 21.20 16.44
C SER A 637 2.56 22.36 16.96
N GLU A 638 3.05 23.20 16.05
CA GLU A 638 3.78 24.42 16.43
C GLU A 638 2.88 25.47 17.09
N LEU A 639 1.62 25.59 16.63
CA LEU A 639 0.62 26.51 17.15
C LEU A 639 -0.07 25.99 18.43
N ALA A 640 0.07 24.73 18.78
CA ALA A 640 -0.60 24.11 19.92
C ALA A 640 -0.08 24.62 21.27
N ASP A 641 -1.00 24.73 22.25
CA ASP A 641 -0.67 25.03 23.65
C ASP A 641 -0.02 23.82 24.33
N ILE A 642 -0.52 22.62 24.02
CA ILE A 642 -0.01 21.36 24.55
C ILE A 642 0.21 20.39 23.40
N VAL A 643 1.41 19.79 23.35
CA VAL A 643 1.75 18.72 22.40
C VAL A 643 2.15 17.48 23.18
N LEU A 644 1.49 16.36 22.86
CA LEU A 644 1.70 15.07 23.48
C LEU A 644 2.30 14.11 22.45
N PRO A 645 3.55 13.61 22.67
CA PRO A 645 4.24 12.77 21.70
C PRO A 645 3.62 11.37 21.63
N VAL A 646 3.21 10.96 20.44
CA VAL A 646 2.53 9.70 20.19
C VAL A 646 3.49 8.65 19.65
N ALA A 647 3.26 7.40 20.04
CA ALA A 647 3.94 6.23 19.53
C ALA A 647 3.60 6.00 18.05
N ALA A 648 4.60 5.75 17.23
CA ALA A 648 4.41 5.31 15.85
C ALA A 648 4.03 3.82 15.81
N VAL A 649 3.61 3.32 14.64
CA VAL A 649 3.18 1.93 14.43
C VAL A 649 4.18 0.87 14.90
N SER A 650 5.49 1.16 14.94
CA SER A 650 6.52 0.28 15.47
C SER A 650 6.69 0.34 17.00
N GLU A 651 6.17 1.40 17.62
CA GLU A 651 6.36 1.71 19.05
C GLU A 651 5.12 1.40 19.88
N GLY A 652 3.95 1.22 19.25
CA GLY A 652 2.66 1.01 19.90
C GLY A 652 1.94 -0.27 19.47
N ASP A 653 0.81 -0.55 20.12
CA ASP A 653 -0.14 -1.62 19.80
C ASP A 653 -1.50 -1.01 19.44
N GLY A 654 -2.19 -1.58 18.44
CA GLY A 654 -3.53 -1.14 18.04
C GLY A 654 -4.08 -1.89 16.85
N HIS A 655 -5.26 -1.45 16.39
CA HIS A 655 -5.90 -2.03 15.21
C HIS A 655 -6.14 -0.97 14.14
N TYR A 656 -5.98 -1.37 12.87
CA TYR A 656 -6.42 -0.64 11.69
C TYR A 656 -7.48 -1.45 10.95
N VAL A 657 -8.34 -0.75 10.22
CA VAL A 657 -9.39 -1.37 9.41
C VAL A 657 -9.12 -1.03 7.94
N ASN A 658 -8.83 -2.05 7.14
CA ASN A 658 -8.49 -1.87 5.74
C ASN A 658 -9.72 -1.57 4.86
N TYR A 659 -9.52 -1.32 3.54
CA TYR A 659 -10.58 -1.01 2.58
C TYR A 659 -11.68 -2.09 2.48
N GLN A 660 -11.39 -3.35 2.87
CA GLN A 660 -12.33 -4.45 2.89
C GLN A 660 -13.18 -4.49 4.17
N GLY A 661 -12.90 -3.63 5.14
CA GLY A 661 -13.46 -3.70 6.50
C GLY A 661 -12.79 -4.74 7.40
N VAL A 662 -11.65 -5.31 6.98
CA VAL A 662 -10.90 -6.28 7.80
C VAL A 662 -10.14 -5.57 8.90
N VAL A 663 -10.39 -5.98 10.14
CA VAL A 663 -9.68 -5.48 11.32
C VAL A 663 -8.35 -6.20 11.45
N GLN A 664 -7.26 -5.43 11.48
CA GLN A 664 -5.90 -5.97 11.51
C GLN A 664 -5.11 -5.37 12.67
N ARG A 665 -4.50 -6.23 13.48
CA ARG A 665 -3.66 -5.80 14.61
C ARG A 665 -2.22 -5.56 14.18
N TYR A 666 -1.66 -4.44 14.63
CA TYR A 666 -0.21 -4.20 14.65
C TYR A 666 0.32 -4.34 16.08
N HIS A 667 1.49 -4.96 16.21
CA HIS A 667 2.12 -5.23 17.50
C HIS A 667 3.32 -4.32 17.71
N GLN A 668 3.46 -3.82 18.92
CA GLN A 668 4.64 -3.05 19.33
C GLN A 668 5.92 -3.86 19.07
N VAL A 669 6.85 -3.30 18.30
CA VAL A 669 8.16 -3.89 18.03
C VAL A 669 9.12 -3.62 19.20
N HIS A 670 9.18 -2.37 19.63
CA HIS A 670 10.02 -1.92 20.75
C HIS A 670 9.28 -0.87 21.59
N PRO A 671 9.55 -0.82 22.90
CA PRO A 671 8.98 0.23 23.71
C PRO A 671 9.59 1.59 23.32
N PRO A 672 8.77 2.63 23.17
CA PRO A 672 9.27 3.97 22.90
C PRO A 672 10.00 4.54 24.13
N ILE A 673 10.85 5.54 23.87
CA ILE A 673 11.49 6.30 24.94
C ILE A 673 10.45 7.25 25.54
N LEU A 674 10.25 7.19 26.87
CA LEU A 674 9.34 8.13 27.54
C LEU A 674 9.74 9.58 27.28
N PRO A 675 8.77 10.50 27.04
CA PRO A 675 7.34 10.39 27.31
C PRO A 675 6.48 9.86 26.16
N ILE A 676 7.08 9.38 25.06
CA ILE A 676 6.30 8.85 23.93
C ILE A 676 5.47 7.64 24.39
N GLN A 677 4.19 7.63 24.08
CA GLN A 677 3.28 6.51 24.35
C GLN A 677 2.12 6.47 23.36
N ASP A 678 1.36 5.38 23.34
CA ASP A 678 0.18 5.24 22.48
C ASP A 678 -0.82 6.38 22.68
N SER A 679 -1.52 6.78 21.63
CA SER A 679 -2.53 7.83 21.67
C SER A 679 -3.62 7.53 22.70
N TRP A 680 -4.08 6.27 22.79
CA TRP A 680 -5.10 5.87 23.76
C TRP A 680 -4.61 6.00 25.23
N ARG A 681 -3.31 5.85 25.51
CA ARG A 681 -2.74 6.06 26.84
C ARG A 681 -2.73 7.55 27.23
N TRP A 682 -2.48 8.43 26.24
CA TRP A 682 -2.64 9.84 26.45
C TRP A 682 -4.10 10.22 26.72
N LEU A 683 -5.05 9.58 26.00
CA LEU A 683 -6.49 9.76 26.24
C LEU A 683 -6.90 9.29 27.63
N ASP A 684 -6.34 8.18 28.15
CA ASP A 684 -6.51 7.77 29.56
C ASP A 684 -6.10 8.88 30.52
N SER A 685 -4.92 9.47 30.27
CA SER A 685 -4.40 10.57 31.09
C SER A 685 -5.31 11.81 31.04
N LEU A 686 -5.82 12.15 29.84
CA LEU A 686 -6.77 13.23 29.64
C LEU A 686 -8.14 12.92 30.29
N ALA A 687 -8.60 11.68 30.21
CA ALA A 687 -9.84 11.24 30.85
C ALA A 687 -9.82 11.50 32.35
N ASN A 688 -8.74 11.10 33.02
CA ASN A 688 -8.57 11.27 34.44
C ASN A 688 -8.41 12.74 34.86
N CYS A 689 -7.76 13.54 34.03
CA CYS A 689 -7.44 14.93 34.37
C CYS A 689 -8.57 15.91 33.99
N ILE A 690 -9.19 15.75 32.85
CA ILE A 690 -10.12 16.72 32.24
C ILE A 690 -11.57 16.29 32.33
N PHE A 691 -11.87 15.06 31.91
CA PHE A 691 -13.24 14.60 31.64
C PHE A 691 -13.96 13.98 32.83
N SER A 692 -13.32 13.75 33.98
CA SER A 692 -13.93 13.10 35.17
C SER A 692 -14.17 14.08 36.34
N PRO A 693 -15.23 14.93 36.32
CA PRO A 693 -15.46 15.88 37.39
C PRO A 693 -16.09 15.31 38.66
N ASN A 694 -16.85 14.18 38.61
CA ASN A 694 -17.77 13.77 39.69
C ASN A 694 -17.85 12.25 40.01
N LYS A 695 -16.97 11.40 39.48
CA LYS A 695 -17.02 10.00 39.92
C LYS A 695 -16.37 9.85 41.29
N THR A 696 -17.21 9.72 42.32
CA THR A 696 -16.83 9.42 43.71
C THR A 696 -16.27 8.00 43.88
N ASN A 697 -16.29 7.17 42.86
CA ASN A 697 -15.65 5.85 42.83
C ASN A 697 -14.24 5.99 42.23
N LYS A 698 -13.27 5.70 43.06
CA LYS A 698 -11.83 5.78 42.88
C LYS A 698 -11.25 4.75 41.89
N GLU A 699 -11.88 4.46 40.79
CA GLU A 699 -11.22 3.72 39.71
C GLU A 699 -10.62 4.74 38.77
N ASN A 700 -9.33 5.05 38.98
CA ASN A 700 -8.53 5.72 37.98
C ASN A 700 -8.56 4.85 36.73
N LEU A 701 -9.12 5.36 35.64
CA LEU A 701 -9.05 4.72 34.33
C LEU A 701 -7.56 4.69 33.92
N HIS A 702 -6.91 3.57 34.16
CA HIS A 702 -5.51 3.41 33.80
C HIS A 702 -5.32 2.02 33.23
N HIS A 703 -5.37 1.94 31.89
CA HIS A 703 -5.20 0.69 31.20
C HIS A 703 -3.70 0.42 30.96
N HIS A 704 -3.20 -0.70 31.45
CA HIS A 704 -1.79 -1.08 31.33
C HIS A 704 -1.48 -1.74 29.97
N SER A 705 -2.50 -2.27 29.32
CA SER A 705 -2.36 -2.96 28.04
C SER A 705 -3.53 -2.67 27.10
N LEU A 706 -3.30 -2.85 25.80
CA LEU A 706 -4.37 -2.77 24.79
C LEU A 706 -5.52 -3.73 25.09
N LYS A 707 -5.20 -4.91 25.65
CA LYS A 707 -6.20 -5.87 26.05
C LYS A 707 -7.11 -5.31 27.15
N GLU A 708 -6.57 -4.74 28.22
CA GLU A 708 -7.35 -4.12 29.27
C GLU A 708 -8.25 -3.00 28.76
N LEU A 709 -7.73 -2.20 27.79
CA LEU A 709 -8.54 -1.18 27.13
C LEU A 709 -9.70 -1.81 26.34
N ASN A 710 -9.43 -2.86 25.55
CA ASN A 710 -10.48 -3.53 24.79
C ASN A 710 -11.51 -4.23 25.68
N ASP A 711 -11.09 -4.83 26.78
CA ASP A 711 -11.98 -5.41 27.78
C ASP A 711 -12.89 -4.33 28.42
N TYR A 712 -12.33 -3.16 28.73
CA TYR A 712 -13.07 -2.01 29.22
C TYR A 712 -14.08 -1.50 28.18
N LEU A 713 -13.64 -1.30 26.92
CA LEU A 713 -14.52 -0.84 25.85
C LEU A 713 -15.66 -1.81 25.57
N ASN A 714 -15.40 -3.12 25.61
CA ASN A 714 -16.43 -4.17 25.48
C ASN A 714 -17.45 -4.17 26.63
N HIS A 715 -17.00 -3.83 27.84
CA HIS A 715 -17.87 -3.83 29.01
C HIS A 715 -18.74 -2.57 29.07
N GLU A 716 -18.18 -1.42 28.71
CA GLU A 716 -18.85 -0.12 28.89
C GLU A 716 -19.67 0.31 27.66
N PHE A 717 -19.38 -0.24 26.48
CA PHE A 717 -19.98 0.22 25.23
C PHE A 717 -20.42 -0.93 24.33
N ASP A 718 -21.73 -1.02 24.08
CA ASP A 718 -22.35 -2.07 23.25
C ASP A 718 -21.96 -1.99 21.77
N ASP A 719 -21.52 -0.82 21.31
CA ASP A 719 -21.13 -0.54 19.91
C ASP A 719 -19.64 -0.74 19.63
N TRP A 720 -18.86 -1.23 20.62
CA TRP A 720 -17.46 -1.57 20.38
C TRP A 720 -17.32 -2.80 19.46
N PRO A 721 -16.60 -2.69 18.33
CA PRO A 721 -16.63 -3.74 17.30
C PRO A 721 -15.75 -4.96 17.61
N ILE A 722 -14.73 -4.82 18.48
CA ILE A 722 -13.81 -5.91 18.80
C ILE A 722 -14.32 -6.66 20.04
N ASN A 723 -15.01 -7.77 19.83
CA ASN A 723 -15.55 -8.59 20.90
C ASN A 723 -14.66 -9.81 21.16
N GLU A 724 -14.37 -10.12 22.45
CA GLU A 724 -13.59 -11.31 22.84
C GLU A 724 -14.14 -12.63 22.29
N GLN A 725 -15.45 -12.73 22.05
CA GLN A 725 -16.06 -13.94 21.48
C GLN A 725 -15.66 -14.18 20.04
N ASN A 726 -15.25 -13.12 19.31
CA ASN A 726 -14.77 -13.20 17.92
C ASN A 726 -13.25 -13.36 17.83
N ILE A 727 -12.53 -13.22 18.94
CA ILE A 727 -11.06 -13.16 19.00
C ILE A 727 -10.44 -14.51 19.35
N ASP A 728 -11.15 -15.45 19.94
CA ASP A 728 -10.55 -16.67 20.50
C ASP A 728 -11.04 -17.99 19.89
N PRO A 729 -10.51 -18.38 18.72
CA PRO A 729 -10.62 -19.80 18.34
C PRO A 729 -9.70 -20.70 19.20
N LEU A 730 -8.86 -20.12 20.06
CA LEU A 730 -7.81 -20.81 20.80
C LEU A 730 -8.00 -20.59 22.31
N ASN A 731 -9.05 -21.19 22.86
CA ASN A 731 -9.29 -21.26 24.31
C ASN A 731 -7.98 -21.57 25.05
N GLY A 732 -7.30 -20.57 25.58
CA GLY A 732 -6.06 -20.73 26.33
C GLY A 732 -4.89 -19.81 25.94
N MET A 733 -4.94 -19.07 24.83
CA MET A 733 -3.91 -18.08 24.46
C MET A 733 -4.08 -16.73 25.18
N LYS A 734 -5.09 -16.61 26.03
CA LYS A 734 -5.27 -15.44 26.89
C LYS A 734 -3.97 -15.12 27.62
N ASN A 735 -3.36 -13.96 27.32
CA ASN A 735 -2.13 -13.42 27.94
C ASN A 735 -0.79 -13.81 27.32
N LYS A 736 -0.74 -14.46 26.14
CA LYS A 736 0.55 -14.74 25.49
C LYS A 736 0.76 -13.78 24.32
N GLY A 737 1.52 -12.74 24.55
CA GLY A 737 1.91 -11.80 23.49
C GLY A 737 2.89 -12.40 22.50
N VAL A 738 2.95 -11.82 21.31
CA VAL A 738 4.01 -12.11 20.33
C VAL A 738 5.38 -11.82 20.93
N ALA A 739 6.32 -12.76 20.83
CA ALA A 739 7.66 -12.57 21.37
C ALA A 739 8.45 -11.56 20.52
N ARG A 740 8.94 -10.51 21.16
CA ARG A 740 9.76 -9.44 20.55
C ARG A 740 11.22 -9.71 20.82
N GLN A 741 11.75 -10.77 20.25
CA GLN A 741 13.14 -11.18 20.50
C GLN A 741 13.90 -11.25 19.18
N THR A 742 15.23 -11.20 19.28
CA THR A 742 16.10 -11.50 18.15
C THR A 742 15.79 -12.89 17.60
N HIS A 743 15.98 -13.08 16.32
CA HIS A 743 15.70 -14.37 15.65
C HIS A 743 16.47 -15.54 16.25
N ARG A 744 17.65 -15.28 16.80
CA ARG A 744 18.52 -16.29 17.40
C ARG A 744 19.23 -15.74 18.62
N SER A 745 19.05 -16.42 19.73
CA SER A 745 19.78 -16.11 20.96
C SER A 745 21.27 -16.42 20.88
N SER A 746 21.65 -17.41 20.04
CA SER A 746 23.04 -17.83 19.85
C SER A 746 23.76 -17.11 18.71
N GLY A 747 23.08 -16.33 17.87
CA GLY A 747 23.64 -15.68 16.69
C GLY A 747 24.05 -16.66 15.57
N ARG A 748 23.49 -17.87 15.54
CA ARG A 748 23.83 -18.89 14.53
C ARG A 748 23.46 -18.46 13.12
N THR A 749 24.33 -18.85 12.17
CA THR A 749 24.13 -18.66 10.74
C THR A 749 23.41 -19.84 10.08
N ALA A 750 23.20 -19.79 8.77
CA ALA A 750 22.56 -20.87 7.98
C ALA A 750 23.28 -22.22 8.06
N GLN A 751 24.60 -22.20 8.27
CA GLN A 751 25.37 -23.44 8.40
C GLN A 751 24.86 -24.23 9.62
N MET A 752 24.48 -25.48 9.40
CA MET A 752 23.94 -26.37 10.44
C MET A 752 22.60 -25.88 11.05
N ALA A 753 21.90 -24.99 10.41
CA ALA A 753 20.64 -24.44 10.92
C ALA A 753 19.53 -25.49 11.11
N ASN A 754 19.53 -26.53 10.28
CA ASN A 754 18.63 -27.68 10.38
C ASN A 754 19.05 -28.71 11.45
N ILE A 755 20.28 -28.61 11.96
CA ILE A 755 20.81 -29.46 13.01
C ILE A 755 20.89 -28.61 14.29
N SER A 756 19.93 -28.78 15.17
CA SER A 756 19.85 -28.02 16.41
C SER A 756 20.84 -28.58 17.45
N VAL A 757 22.13 -28.26 17.29
CA VAL A 757 23.21 -28.83 18.12
C VAL A 757 23.34 -28.09 19.43
N HIS A 758 23.09 -26.78 19.42
CA HIS A 758 23.41 -25.92 20.59
C HIS A 758 22.26 -25.01 21.01
N GLU A 759 21.17 -24.99 20.27
CA GLU A 759 19.98 -24.21 20.61
C GLU A 759 18.88 -25.12 21.14
N SER A 760 18.23 -24.70 22.20
CA SER A 760 17.04 -25.38 22.70
C SER A 760 16.00 -25.45 21.57
N LYS A 761 15.42 -26.64 21.35
CA LYS A 761 14.25 -26.73 20.47
C LYS A 761 13.16 -25.86 21.04
N THR A 762 12.49 -25.12 20.17
CA THR A 762 11.25 -24.41 20.56
C THR A 762 10.29 -25.43 21.13
N THR A 763 9.63 -25.09 22.22
CA THR A 763 8.62 -25.96 22.81
C THR A 763 7.54 -26.24 21.76
N GLN A 764 7.03 -27.46 21.73
CA GLN A 764 5.97 -27.84 20.78
C GLN A 764 4.60 -27.26 21.17
N SER A 765 4.50 -26.57 22.30
CA SER A 765 3.28 -25.94 22.73
C SER A 765 3.03 -24.67 21.91
N ALA A 766 1.92 -24.64 21.17
CA ALA A 766 1.46 -23.45 20.44
C ALA A 766 1.23 -22.23 21.36
N PHE A 767 1.10 -22.48 22.66
CA PHE A 767 0.84 -21.46 23.68
C PHE A 767 2.10 -20.94 24.37
N ASP A 768 3.27 -21.46 24.03
CA ASP A 768 4.52 -20.94 24.56
C ASP A 768 4.84 -19.62 23.89
N ARG A 769 5.23 -18.62 24.71
CA ARG A 769 5.62 -17.30 24.26
C ARG A 769 6.71 -17.32 23.18
N PHE A 770 7.64 -18.25 23.26
CA PHE A 770 8.74 -18.39 22.30
C PHE A 770 8.29 -18.95 20.94
N ASN A 771 7.12 -19.58 20.84
CA ASN A 771 6.58 -20.01 19.56
C ASN A 771 6.10 -18.86 18.67
N PHE A 772 5.90 -17.68 19.24
CA PHE A 772 5.48 -16.47 18.53
C PHE A 772 6.63 -15.52 18.21
N SER A 773 7.85 -16.02 18.14
CA SER A 773 8.99 -15.25 17.64
C SER A 773 8.85 -14.99 16.14
N MET A 774 9.60 -14.01 15.62
CA MET A 774 9.63 -13.75 14.16
C MET A 774 10.23 -14.87 13.34
N GLU A 775 10.84 -15.85 13.97
CA GLU A 775 11.27 -17.10 13.32
C GLU A 775 10.10 -18.03 13.01
N GLY A 776 8.93 -17.77 13.57
CA GLY A 776 7.66 -18.36 13.19
C GLY A 776 7.26 -19.59 13.98
N LEU A 777 6.15 -20.19 13.55
CA LEU A 777 5.57 -21.40 14.08
C LEU A 777 5.70 -22.52 13.04
N THR A 778 6.29 -23.66 13.42
CA THR A 778 6.30 -24.87 12.58
C THR A 778 5.03 -25.69 12.76
N SER A 779 4.37 -25.56 13.88
CA SER A 779 3.07 -26.16 14.18
C SER A 779 2.32 -25.26 15.14
N GLY A 780 1.10 -24.93 14.82
CA GLY A 780 0.30 -24.04 15.62
C GLY A 780 -1.09 -23.88 15.04
N PRO A 781 -1.94 -23.12 15.70
CA PRO A 781 -3.25 -22.80 15.20
C PRO A 781 -3.19 -22.01 13.91
N SER A 782 -4.30 -21.97 13.17
CA SER A 782 -4.47 -21.11 12.02
C SER A 782 -4.22 -19.66 12.41
N SER A 783 -3.63 -18.87 11.48
CA SER A 783 -3.46 -17.45 11.69
C SER A 783 -4.80 -16.73 11.79
N THR A 784 -4.90 -15.79 12.72
CA THR A 784 -6.04 -14.90 12.90
C THR A 784 -5.58 -13.45 12.87
N HIS A 785 -6.50 -12.48 12.89
CA HIS A 785 -6.15 -11.06 12.98
C HIS A 785 -5.41 -10.70 14.27
N GLU A 786 -5.65 -11.42 15.38
CA GLU A 786 -4.97 -11.23 16.66
C GLU A 786 -3.63 -11.98 16.74
N MET A 787 -3.60 -13.18 16.14
CA MET A 787 -2.43 -14.05 16.15
C MET A 787 -1.96 -14.30 14.72
N PRO A 788 -1.25 -13.34 14.12
CA PRO A 788 -0.78 -13.47 12.75
C PRO A 788 0.23 -14.61 12.62
N PHE A 789 0.28 -15.21 11.44
CA PHE A 789 1.31 -16.18 11.12
C PHE A 789 2.68 -15.54 11.31
N THR A 790 3.47 -16.18 12.13
CA THR A 790 4.89 -15.93 12.29
C THR A 790 5.64 -17.18 11.84
N TRP A 791 6.69 -17.00 11.11
CA TRP A 791 7.34 -18.02 10.34
C TRP A 791 8.65 -18.47 11.00
N ALA A 792 8.80 -19.77 11.31
CA ALA A 792 10.02 -20.33 11.85
C ALA A 792 10.76 -21.10 10.75
N PRO A 793 11.85 -20.58 10.22
CA PRO A 793 12.62 -21.29 9.23
C PRO A 793 13.48 -22.37 9.87
N GLY A 794 13.42 -23.60 9.33
CA GLY A 794 14.52 -24.53 9.44
C GLY A 794 15.78 -24.00 8.75
N TRP A 795 15.58 -23.05 7.83
CA TRP A 795 16.57 -22.34 7.02
C TRP A 795 16.48 -20.82 7.26
N ASN A 796 17.54 -20.08 7.01
CA ASN A 796 17.64 -18.68 7.43
C ASN A 796 17.11 -17.66 6.42
N SER A 797 17.04 -18.02 5.12
CA SER A 797 16.60 -17.12 4.08
C SER A 797 15.13 -16.73 4.22
N ASN A 798 14.79 -15.48 3.90
CA ASN A 798 13.41 -15.03 3.76
C ASN A 798 12.66 -15.75 2.63
N GLN A 799 13.39 -16.40 1.72
CA GLN A 799 12.87 -17.25 0.64
C GLN A 799 12.99 -18.72 1.00
N SER A 800 13.01 -19.05 2.27
CA SER A 800 13.29 -20.40 2.73
C SER A 800 12.21 -21.36 2.25
N ILE A 801 12.66 -22.60 2.07
CA ILE A 801 11.80 -23.72 1.73
C ILE A 801 10.64 -23.85 2.71
N ASN A 802 10.87 -23.69 4.00
CA ASN A 802 9.85 -23.84 5.03
C ASN A 802 8.73 -22.80 4.90
N GLN A 803 9.05 -21.57 4.51
CA GLN A 803 8.05 -20.55 4.23
C GLN A 803 7.15 -21.01 3.08
N TYR A 804 7.74 -21.32 1.94
CA TYR A 804 6.96 -21.73 0.78
C TYR A 804 6.21 -23.05 0.97
N GLN A 805 6.74 -23.98 1.77
CA GLN A 805 5.99 -25.19 2.17
C GLN A 805 4.67 -24.87 2.87
N SER A 806 4.66 -23.85 3.74
CA SER A 806 3.43 -23.42 4.42
C SER A 806 2.46 -22.70 3.49
N GLU A 807 2.95 -22.00 2.48
CA GLU A 807 2.14 -21.20 1.55
C GLU A 807 1.59 -22.01 0.37
N VAL A 808 2.33 -22.99 -0.18
CA VAL A 808 1.89 -23.76 -1.36
C VAL A 808 1.04 -24.99 -1.03
N GLY A 809 1.07 -25.46 0.18
CA GLY A 809 0.30 -26.67 0.59
C GLY A 809 -0.05 -26.71 2.07
N GLY A 810 0.35 -25.70 2.84
CA GLY A 810 0.15 -25.64 4.28
C GLY A 810 -1.07 -24.82 4.68
N THR A 811 -1.07 -24.40 5.93
CA THR A 811 -2.17 -23.68 6.58
C THR A 811 -2.45 -22.29 5.98
N LEU A 812 -1.48 -21.68 5.30
CA LEU A 812 -1.60 -20.34 4.72
C LEU A 812 -2.21 -20.34 3.31
N LEU A 813 -2.40 -21.48 2.67
CA LEU A 813 -2.93 -21.57 1.31
C LEU A 813 -4.36 -21.01 1.18
N ASN A 814 -5.17 -21.11 2.25
CA ASN A 814 -6.57 -20.69 2.25
C ASN A 814 -6.81 -19.31 2.91
N GLY A 815 -5.76 -18.53 3.09
CA GLY A 815 -5.85 -17.24 3.76
C GLY A 815 -5.81 -17.34 5.28
N MET A 816 -6.18 -16.25 5.95
CA MET A 816 -6.26 -16.13 7.41
C MET A 816 -7.71 -15.94 7.83
N GLU A 817 -8.04 -16.37 9.04
CA GLU A 817 -9.32 -16.04 9.65
C GLU A 817 -9.38 -14.53 9.92
N GLU A 818 -10.46 -13.88 9.45
CA GLU A 818 -10.59 -12.42 9.44
C GLU A 818 -11.76 -11.97 10.32
N LEU A 819 -11.55 -10.92 11.11
CA LEU A 819 -12.63 -10.15 11.72
C LEU A 819 -12.98 -8.98 10.80
N ARG A 820 -14.25 -8.90 10.39
CA ARG A 820 -14.75 -7.79 9.56
C ARG A 820 -15.66 -6.88 10.36
N LEU A 821 -15.38 -5.58 10.25
CA LEU A 821 -16.21 -4.55 10.86
C LEU A 821 -17.48 -4.35 10.03
N SER A 822 -18.64 -4.35 10.71
CA SER A 822 -19.89 -3.94 10.06
C SER A 822 -20.02 -2.42 10.13
N VAL A 823 -20.21 -1.78 8.98
CA VAL A 823 -20.48 -0.35 8.89
C VAL A 823 -21.97 -0.18 8.62
N ASN A 824 -22.66 0.51 9.52
CA ASN A 824 -24.10 0.75 9.41
C ASN A 824 -24.32 2.16 8.84
N ALA A 825 -24.74 2.25 7.58
CA ALA A 825 -25.18 3.51 6.99
C ALA A 825 -26.59 3.86 7.52
N SER A 826 -26.75 5.03 8.08
CA SER A 826 -28.02 5.56 8.54
C SER A 826 -28.62 6.44 7.45
N GLU A 827 -29.89 6.24 7.11
CA GLU A 827 -30.60 7.14 6.17
C GLU A 827 -30.53 8.60 6.62
N THR A 828 -30.61 8.86 7.94
CA THR A 828 -30.48 10.22 8.48
C THR A 828 -29.09 10.83 8.28
N LEU A 829 -28.04 10.02 8.14
CA LEU A 829 -26.69 10.52 7.84
C LEU A 829 -26.59 10.94 6.38
N ILE A 830 -27.16 10.12 5.49
CA ILE A 830 -27.18 10.41 4.05
C ILE A 830 -28.00 11.69 3.82
N ASP A 831 -29.16 11.85 4.46
CA ASP A 831 -30.00 13.06 4.37
C ASP A 831 -29.27 14.31 4.91
N LYS A 832 -28.52 14.20 6.01
CA LYS A 832 -27.74 15.31 6.56
C LYS A 832 -26.66 15.82 5.60
N TRP A 833 -25.97 14.89 4.93
CA TRP A 833 -24.82 15.19 4.09
C TRP A 833 -25.12 15.08 2.59
N SER A 834 -26.39 14.75 2.20
CA SER A 834 -26.77 14.81 0.80
C SER A 834 -26.65 16.25 0.30
N VAL A 835 -25.85 16.42 -0.74
CA VAL A 835 -25.85 17.68 -1.49
C VAL A 835 -27.27 17.78 -2.08
N SER A 836 -28.07 18.74 -1.61
CA SER A 836 -29.42 18.91 -2.13
C SER A 836 -29.34 19.09 -3.65
N ALA A 837 -29.86 18.12 -4.39
CA ALA A 837 -29.94 18.13 -5.86
C ALA A 837 -30.78 19.32 -6.40
N THR A 838 -31.33 20.16 -5.51
CA THR A 838 -32.23 21.26 -5.83
C THR A 838 -31.54 22.53 -6.33
N ASN A 839 -30.20 22.61 -6.30
CA ASN A 839 -29.44 23.76 -6.79
C ASN A 839 -28.52 23.45 -7.98
N VAL A 840 -28.68 22.31 -8.61
CA VAL A 840 -28.04 22.07 -9.90
C VAL A 840 -29.05 22.55 -10.97
N GLU A 841 -28.88 23.79 -11.43
CA GLU A 841 -29.47 24.18 -12.69
C GLU A 841 -29.06 23.13 -13.73
N PRO A 842 -30.00 22.71 -14.64
CA PRO A 842 -29.65 21.74 -15.66
C PRO A 842 -28.49 22.33 -16.48
N PHE A 843 -27.33 21.73 -16.35
CA PHE A 843 -26.10 22.15 -17.03
C PHE A 843 -26.34 22.07 -18.53
N ASN A 844 -26.44 23.20 -19.15
CA ASN A 844 -26.31 23.36 -20.60
C ASN A 844 -24.91 22.92 -21.02
N SER A 845 -24.82 22.10 -22.03
CA SER A 845 -23.66 21.42 -22.63
C SER A 845 -22.25 21.80 -22.14
N SER A 846 -21.39 20.81 -21.97
CA SER A 846 -19.98 20.93 -21.58
C SER A 846 -19.19 22.01 -22.37
N GLU A 847 -19.59 22.34 -23.59
CA GLU A 847 -19.06 23.46 -24.37
C GLU A 847 -19.40 24.82 -23.75
N GLN A 848 -20.61 24.99 -23.15
CA GLN A 848 -21.00 26.27 -22.52
C GLN A 848 -20.33 26.49 -21.16
N LEU A 849 -19.93 25.45 -20.41
CA LEU A 849 -19.14 25.59 -19.19
C LEU A 849 -17.69 25.98 -19.49
N ILE A 850 -17.12 25.34 -20.50
CA ILE A 850 -15.78 25.70 -20.99
C ILE A 850 -15.83 27.07 -21.65
N GLU A 851 -16.88 27.40 -22.43
CA GLU A 851 -17.09 28.72 -23.02
C GLU A 851 -17.53 29.79 -21.98
N GLY A 852 -18.27 29.44 -20.93
CA GLY A 852 -18.65 30.35 -19.84
C GLY A 852 -17.47 30.73 -18.94
N ALA A 853 -16.59 29.78 -18.63
CA ALA A 853 -15.35 30.03 -17.86
C ALA A 853 -14.28 30.80 -18.68
N ILE A 854 -14.38 30.80 -20.02
CA ILE A 854 -13.41 31.46 -20.92
C ILE A 854 -13.90 32.87 -21.37
N LYS A 855 -15.17 33.24 -21.13
CA LYS A 855 -15.75 34.49 -21.69
C LYS A 855 -15.63 35.74 -20.80
N GLU A 856 -15.11 35.66 -19.59
CA GLU A 856 -14.89 36.83 -18.76
C GLU A 856 -13.40 37.12 -18.57
N ASP A 857 -12.90 38.05 -19.30
CA ASP A 857 -11.60 38.74 -19.28
C ASP A 857 -10.54 38.32 -20.29
N GLU A 858 -10.48 39.06 -21.38
CA GLU A 858 -9.38 39.01 -22.35
C GLU A 858 -8.00 39.43 -21.75
N ASN A 859 -7.92 39.73 -20.46
CA ASN A 859 -6.70 40.15 -19.73
C ASN A 859 -6.28 39.23 -18.58
N GLN A 860 -7.00 38.14 -18.30
CA GLN A 860 -6.58 37.15 -17.30
C GLN A 860 -6.19 35.85 -18.00
N GLY A 861 -5.09 35.23 -17.55
CA GLY A 861 -4.50 34.03 -18.13
C GLY A 861 -5.49 32.87 -18.29
N ASN A 862 -5.15 31.87 -19.10
CA ASN A 862 -6.01 30.73 -19.40
C ASN A 862 -6.47 30.01 -18.13
N ALA A 863 -7.75 30.00 -17.84
CA ALA A 863 -8.35 29.24 -16.74
C ALA A 863 -8.48 27.76 -17.11
N PHE A 864 -8.06 26.87 -16.22
CA PHE A 864 -8.12 25.43 -16.40
C PHE A 864 -8.83 24.77 -15.22
N ILE A 865 -9.56 23.69 -15.49
CA ILE A 865 -9.96 22.72 -14.48
C ILE A 865 -8.71 21.91 -14.10
N PHE A 866 -8.24 22.10 -12.90
CA PHE A 866 -6.99 21.54 -12.42
C PHE A 866 -7.23 20.27 -11.59
N VAL A 867 -6.46 19.22 -11.84
CA VAL A 867 -6.42 17.99 -11.05
C VAL A 867 -4.98 17.75 -10.58
N ASN A 868 -4.77 17.67 -9.27
CA ASN A 868 -3.46 17.33 -8.71
C ASN A 868 -3.23 15.81 -8.76
N GLN A 869 -2.16 15.39 -9.44
CA GLN A 869 -1.73 14.00 -9.52
C GLN A 869 -0.74 13.70 -8.38
N THR A 870 -1.20 12.98 -7.37
CA THR A 870 -0.33 12.53 -6.27
C THR A 870 0.58 11.39 -6.69
N SER A 871 1.81 11.38 -6.20
CA SER A 871 2.76 10.27 -6.38
C SER A 871 2.68 9.27 -5.23
N TRP A 872 3.02 8.00 -5.49
CA TRP A 872 3.04 6.97 -4.46
C TRP A 872 3.99 7.30 -3.30
N HIS A 873 5.07 8.02 -3.54
CA HIS A 873 6.04 8.47 -2.53
C HIS A 873 5.62 9.75 -1.79
N GLN A 874 4.45 10.31 -2.11
CA GLN A 874 3.85 11.48 -1.49
C GLN A 874 2.39 11.22 -1.07
N GLY A 875 1.95 9.95 -1.07
CA GLY A 875 0.56 9.58 -0.86
C GLY A 875 0.02 9.91 0.54
N ASP A 876 0.89 10.05 1.52
CA ASP A 876 0.54 10.41 2.89
C ASP A 876 1.55 11.40 3.50
N TRP A 877 1.16 12.04 4.60
CA TRP A 877 2.00 13.00 5.33
C TRP A 877 3.31 12.39 5.83
N GLN A 878 3.29 11.14 6.24
CA GLN A 878 4.45 10.46 6.81
C GLN A 878 5.57 10.31 5.78
N THR A 879 5.21 9.98 4.53
CA THR A 879 6.18 9.80 3.44
C THR A 879 6.90 11.08 3.04
N HIS A 880 6.28 12.25 3.22
CA HIS A 880 6.94 13.55 2.98
C HIS A 880 8.13 13.82 3.91
N THR A 881 8.21 13.13 5.03
CA THR A 881 9.31 13.29 6.00
C THR A 881 10.45 12.29 5.79
N VAL A 882 10.36 11.42 4.78
CA VAL A 882 11.37 10.41 4.45
C VAL A 882 12.41 10.98 3.48
N PRO A 883 13.66 11.24 3.92
CA PRO A 883 14.66 11.91 3.08
C PRO A 883 14.99 11.14 1.80
N GLU A 884 14.97 9.82 1.86
CA GLU A 884 15.34 8.94 0.74
C GLU A 884 14.34 9.00 -0.41
N PHE A 885 13.11 9.47 -0.17
CA PHE A 885 12.12 9.68 -1.24
C PHE A 885 12.33 10.98 -2.00
N THR A 886 13.10 11.93 -1.46
CA THR A 886 13.36 13.22 -2.14
C THR A 886 14.05 13.05 -3.48
N GLN A 887 14.88 12.00 -3.68
CA GLN A 887 15.46 11.67 -4.98
C GLN A 887 14.41 11.38 -6.06
N LEU A 888 13.23 10.89 -5.66
CA LEU A 888 12.12 10.58 -6.56
C LEU A 888 11.26 11.81 -6.86
N HIS A 889 11.48 12.93 -6.15
CA HIS A 889 10.83 14.20 -6.43
C HIS A 889 11.41 14.78 -7.71
N LYS A 890 10.78 14.45 -8.83
CA LYS A 890 11.10 15.07 -10.12
C LYS A 890 10.63 16.52 -10.12
N VAL A 891 11.08 17.28 -11.13
CA VAL A 891 10.59 18.64 -11.33
C VAL A 891 9.06 18.62 -11.49
N ASN A 892 8.36 19.59 -10.91
CA ASN A 892 6.92 19.75 -11.10
C ASN A 892 6.56 19.67 -12.58
N THR A 893 5.48 18.97 -12.90
CA THR A 893 5.02 18.80 -14.28
C THR A 893 3.59 19.29 -14.43
N LEU A 894 3.31 19.95 -15.56
CA LEU A 894 1.95 20.33 -15.98
C LEU A 894 1.64 19.63 -17.29
N SER A 895 0.57 18.87 -17.32
CA SER A 895 0.10 18.16 -18.50
C SER A 895 -1.16 18.82 -19.05
N LEU A 896 -1.13 19.14 -20.34
CA LEU A 896 -2.19 19.84 -21.07
C LEU A 896 -2.50 19.12 -22.37
N SER A 897 -3.69 19.41 -22.96
CA SER A 897 -4.06 18.84 -24.25
C SER A 897 -3.13 19.33 -25.36
N LYS A 898 -2.85 18.47 -26.33
CA LYS A 898 -2.07 18.81 -27.53
C LYS A 898 -2.69 19.97 -28.32
N GLN A 899 -4.01 20.03 -28.39
CA GLN A 899 -4.70 21.13 -29.04
C GLN A 899 -4.36 22.47 -28.39
N HIS A 900 -4.28 22.52 -27.05
CA HIS A 900 -3.92 23.74 -26.33
C HIS A 900 -2.45 24.17 -26.58
N PHE A 901 -1.55 23.17 -26.68
CA PHE A 901 -0.16 23.41 -27.07
C PHE A 901 -0.04 24.12 -28.42
N ASP A 902 -0.73 23.57 -29.42
CA ASP A 902 -0.68 24.10 -30.78
C ASP A 902 -1.26 25.53 -30.85
N GLU A 903 -2.35 25.80 -30.13
CA GLU A 903 -3.00 27.11 -30.08
C GLU A 903 -2.13 28.18 -29.38
N GLN A 904 -1.38 27.81 -28.33
CA GLN A 904 -0.52 28.72 -27.58
C GLN A 904 0.92 28.77 -28.13
N GLY A 905 1.28 27.92 -29.08
CA GLY A 905 2.65 27.81 -29.62
C GLY A 905 3.66 27.32 -28.58
N TRP A 906 3.22 26.59 -27.56
CA TRP A 906 4.11 26.05 -26.51
C TRP A 906 4.87 24.82 -27.00
N GLN A 907 5.98 24.51 -26.33
CA GLN A 907 6.82 23.35 -26.63
C GLN A 907 6.90 22.41 -25.43
N GLU A 908 6.93 21.11 -25.71
CA GLU A 908 7.14 20.11 -24.69
C GLU A 908 8.50 20.31 -23.99
N GLY A 909 8.52 20.22 -22.67
CA GLY A 909 9.69 20.49 -21.85
C GLY A 909 9.93 21.97 -21.51
N GLN A 910 9.07 22.89 -21.99
CA GLN A 910 9.12 24.30 -21.63
C GLN A 910 8.72 24.51 -20.17
N TYR A 911 9.35 25.48 -19.48
CA TYR A 911 8.94 25.88 -18.14
C TYR A 911 7.77 26.86 -18.21
N LEU A 912 6.78 26.62 -17.35
CA LEU A 912 5.69 27.54 -17.10
C LEU A 912 5.65 27.93 -15.61
N ALA A 913 5.26 29.17 -15.33
CA ALA A 913 4.96 29.60 -13.98
C ALA A 913 3.50 29.30 -13.67
N LEU A 914 3.27 28.56 -12.59
CA LEU A 914 1.97 28.19 -12.12
C LEU A 914 1.63 29.00 -10.87
N SER A 915 0.44 29.57 -10.82
CA SER A 915 -0.11 30.25 -9.65
C SER A 915 -1.42 29.60 -9.25
N PHE A 916 -1.50 29.12 -8.02
CA PHE A 916 -2.70 28.53 -7.45
C PHE A 916 -3.27 29.49 -6.42
N GLU A 917 -4.54 29.86 -6.60
CA GLU A 917 -5.27 30.64 -5.60
C GLU A 917 -5.72 29.69 -4.48
N LEU A 918 -5.04 29.79 -3.35
CA LEU A 918 -5.47 29.23 -2.08
C LEU A 918 -6.25 30.35 -1.37
N SER A 919 -7.36 30.09 -0.74
CA SER A 919 -8.34 31.08 -0.22
C SER A 919 -7.76 32.38 0.40
N ASP A 920 -6.54 32.37 0.91
CA ASP A 920 -5.87 33.53 1.51
C ASP A 920 -4.42 33.75 1.00
N ASP A 921 -3.90 32.83 0.18
CA ASP A 921 -2.52 32.86 -0.33
C ASP A 921 -2.45 32.47 -1.79
N ILE A 922 -1.41 32.91 -2.47
CA ILE A 922 -1.09 32.48 -3.82
C ILE A 922 0.16 31.60 -3.77
N LEU A 923 0.01 30.30 -4.05
CA LEU A 923 1.16 29.43 -4.27
C LEU A 923 1.67 29.60 -5.69
N SER A 924 2.91 30.03 -5.85
CA SER A 924 3.56 30.17 -7.16
C SER A 924 4.72 29.18 -7.28
N THR A 925 4.74 28.39 -8.34
CA THR A 925 5.80 27.42 -8.62
C THR A 925 6.08 27.33 -10.12
N LEU A 926 7.16 26.65 -10.50
CA LEU A 926 7.48 26.36 -11.90
C LEU A 926 7.20 24.89 -12.20
N ALA A 927 6.67 24.62 -13.38
CA ALA A 927 6.48 23.24 -13.85
C ALA A 927 6.96 23.08 -15.29
N ILE A 928 7.39 21.87 -15.62
CA ILE A 928 7.72 21.47 -16.98
C ILE A 928 6.45 21.04 -17.71
N LEU A 929 6.24 21.56 -18.89
CA LEU A 929 5.09 21.33 -19.71
C LEU A 929 5.16 19.96 -20.41
N LYS A 930 4.06 19.21 -20.38
CA LYS A 930 3.88 17.93 -21.08
C LYS A 930 2.63 17.97 -21.95
N SER A 931 2.72 17.41 -23.14
CA SER A 931 1.61 17.24 -24.07
C SER A 931 0.91 15.89 -23.85
N VAL A 932 -0.41 15.89 -23.83
CA VAL A 932 -1.23 14.65 -23.72
C VAL A 932 -2.21 14.60 -24.88
N ASP A 933 -2.09 13.54 -25.68
CA ASP A 933 -3.03 13.27 -26.77
C ASP A 933 -4.41 12.89 -26.17
N ASN A 934 -5.50 13.26 -26.86
CA ASN A 934 -6.89 12.97 -26.49
C ASN A 934 -7.36 13.55 -25.14
N MET A 935 -6.65 14.50 -24.59
CA MET A 935 -7.07 15.23 -23.40
C MET A 935 -8.01 16.38 -23.79
N PRO A 936 -9.15 16.59 -23.07
CA PRO A 936 -10.05 17.72 -23.32
C PRO A 936 -9.34 19.07 -23.15
N LYS A 937 -9.66 20.04 -24.02
CA LYS A 937 -9.22 21.42 -23.87
C LYS A 937 -9.79 21.99 -22.56
N GLY A 938 -8.99 22.77 -21.83
CA GLY A 938 -9.40 23.36 -20.55
C GLY A 938 -9.25 22.45 -19.34
N LEU A 939 -8.84 21.18 -19.53
CA LEU A 939 -8.39 20.32 -18.44
C LEU A 939 -6.88 20.41 -18.30
N ALA A 940 -6.39 20.50 -17.07
CA ALA A 940 -4.98 20.44 -16.73
C ALA A 940 -4.78 19.46 -15.58
N PHE A 941 -3.80 18.58 -15.70
CA PHE A 941 -3.35 17.83 -14.54
C PHE A 941 -1.86 18.03 -14.32
N ALA A 942 -1.46 18.13 -13.06
CA ALA A 942 -0.09 18.37 -12.72
C ALA A 942 0.33 17.55 -11.51
N GLN A 943 1.61 17.26 -11.47
CA GLN A 943 2.27 16.72 -10.31
C GLN A 943 3.05 17.86 -9.66
N ILE A 944 2.50 18.42 -8.60
CA ILE A 944 3.06 19.55 -7.87
C ILE A 944 3.46 19.08 -6.47
N PHE A 945 4.74 19.09 -6.20
CA PHE A 945 5.30 18.52 -4.97
C PHE A 945 5.02 19.40 -3.73
N GLU A 946 4.68 20.65 -3.91
CA GLU A 946 4.31 21.59 -2.84
C GLU A 946 2.83 21.49 -2.41
N LEU A 947 1.98 20.83 -3.24
CA LEU A 947 0.56 20.63 -2.95
C LEU A 947 0.34 19.31 -2.20
N SER A 948 -0.48 19.34 -1.16
CA SER A 948 -0.91 18.12 -0.48
C SER A 948 -1.91 17.31 -1.35
N ALA A 949 -2.03 16.02 -1.11
CA ALA A 949 -3.02 15.16 -1.76
C ALA A 949 -4.49 15.61 -1.53
N LYS A 950 -4.73 16.44 -0.52
CA LYS A 950 -6.05 16.98 -0.16
C LYS A 950 -6.39 18.28 -0.90
N GLN A 951 -5.40 18.93 -1.50
CA GLN A 951 -5.58 20.17 -2.27
C GLN A 951 -5.89 19.84 -3.73
N THR A 952 -7.14 19.56 -4.02
CA THR A 952 -7.68 19.29 -5.36
C THR A 952 -8.68 20.38 -5.77
N ASN A 953 -8.93 20.54 -7.08
CA ASN A 953 -9.87 21.53 -7.63
C ASN A 953 -9.51 23.00 -7.30
N LEU A 954 -8.24 23.36 -7.50
CA LEU A 954 -7.76 24.73 -7.35
C LEU A 954 -7.88 25.50 -8.66
N ASN A 955 -8.07 26.82 -8.57
CA ASN A 955 -7.93 27.68 -9.74
C ASN A 955 -6.45 27.79 -10.12
N LEU A 956 -6.14 27.45 -11.36
CA LEU A 956 -4.78 27.46 -11.90
C LEU A 956 -4.61 28.57 -12.92
N ASN A 957 -3.72 29.50 -12.64
CA ASN A 957 -3.25 30.50 -13.62
C ASN A 957 -1.87 30.08 -14.16
N VAL A 958 -1.74 30.11 -15.48
CA VAL A 958 -0.53 29.68 -16.18
C VAL A 958 0.06 30.86 -16.92
N THR A 959 1.34 31.17 -16.66
CA THR A 959 2.06 32.29 -17.31
C THR A 959 3.46 31.87 -17.73
N LEU A 960 4.06 32.61 -18.69
CA LEU A 960 5.47 32.43 -19.02
C LEU A 960 6.34 33.02 -17.92
N PRO A 961 7.28 32.26 -17.35
CA PRO A 961 8.15 32.75 -16.27
C PRO A 961 9.23 33.67 -16.81
N SER A 962 9.70 34.60 -15.99
CA SER A 962 10.92 35.35 -16.27
C SER A 962 12.16 34.47 -16.17
N ASN A 963 13.21 34.78 -16.95
CA ASN A 963 14.47 34.02 -16.89
C ASN A 963 15.06 34.03 -15.46
N ALA A 964 14.91 35.11 -14.70
CA ALA A 964 15.39 35.20 -13.31
C ALA A 964 14.67 34.18 -12.41
N LEU A 965 13.38 33.98 -12.59
CA LEU A 965 12.58 33.02 -11.82
C LEU A 965 12.99 31.58 -12.12
N ILE A 966 13.28 31.26 -13.38
CA ILE A 966 13.77 29.95 -13.80
C ILE A 966 15.12 29.65 -13.14
N VAL A 967 16.07 30.60 -13.18
CA VAL A 967 17.39 30.43 -12.57
C VAL A 967 17.28 30.25 -11.05
N GLN A 968 16.43 31.02 -10.37
CA GLN A 968 16.22 30.91 -8.93
C GLN A 968 15.61 29.55 -8.55
N HIS A 969 14.66 29.05 -9.34
CA HIS A 969 14.05 27.73 -9.12
C HIS A 969 15.07 26.61 -9.30
N GLN A 970 15.86 26.66 -10.38
CA GLN A 970 16.93 25.68 -10.64
C GLN A 970 17.98 25.67 -9.53
N GLN A 971 18.36 26.84 -8.97
CA GLN A 971 19.26 26.92 -7.82
C GLN A 971 18.66 26.31 -6.55
N LYS A 972 17.36 26.55 -6.31
CA LYS A 972 16.64 25.99 -5.17
C LYS A 972 16.53 24.45 -5.27
N GLU A 973 16.23 23.91 -6.44
CA GLU A 973 16.19 22.47 -6.68
C GLU A 973 17.59 21.84 -6.56
N LEU A 974 18.65 22.51 -7.07
CA LEU A 974 20.02 22.04 -6.89
C LEU A 974 20.40 21.97 -5.41
N ALA A 975 20.09 23.00 -4.63
CA ALA A 975 20.36 23.02 -3.18
C ALA A 975 19.59 21.93 -2.43
N ARG A 976 18.32 21.66 -2.82
CA ARG A 976 17.48 20.59 -2.26
C ARG A 976 18.07 19.20 -2.51
N LEU A 977 18.63 19.00 -3.70
CA LEU A 977 19.24 17.74 -4.10
C LEU A 977 20.67 17.58 -3.54
N GLU A 978 21.39 18.67 -3.28
CA GLU A 978 22.68 18.66 -2.56
C GLU A 978 22.54 18.19 -1.10
N GLN A 979 21.41 18.50 -0.46
CA GLN A 979 21.09 18.00 0.90
C GLN A 979 20.81 16.49 0.92
N ALA A 980 20.48 15.88 -0.24
CA ALA A 980 20.21 14.46 -0.38
C ALA A 980 21.44 13.59 -0.75
N THR A 981 22.67 14.11 -0.63
CA THR A 981 23.94 13.37 -0.88
C THR A 981 24.12 12.78 -2.29
N VAL A 982 23.47 13.32 -3.31
CA VAL A 982 23.55 12.81 -4.69
C VAL A 982 24.68 13.47 -5.47
N ASP A 983 25.36 12.69 -6.31
CA ASP A 983 26.43 13.13 -7.20
C ASP A 983 25.97 14.24 -8.18
N LYS A 984 26.52 15.44 -8.00
CA LYS A 984 26.15 16.68 -8.67
C LYS A 984 26.19 16.59 -10.22
N ASP A 985 27.17 15.88 -10.75
CA ASP A 985 27.36 15.74 -12.19
C ASP A 985 26.34 14.82 -12.86
N LYS A 986 25.82 13.85 -12.11
CA LYS A 986 24.79 12.92 -12.56
C LYS A 986 23.42 13.60 -12.67
N LEU A 987 23.14 14.45 -11.71
CA LEU A 987 21.89 15.20 -11.61
C LEU A 987 21.73 16.22 -12.73
N LEU A 988 22.81 16.94 -13.04
CA LEU A 988 22.84 17.91 -14.15
C LEU A 988 22.58 17.26 -15.52
N LYS A 989 22.93 15.96 -15.67
CA LYS A 989 22.60 15.18 -16.87
C LYS A 989 21.13 14.70 -16.90
N GLN A 990 20.50 14.52 -15.75
CA GLN A 990 19.08 14.10 -15.65
C GLN A 990 18.11 15.26 -15.85
N LEU A 991 18.46 16.45 -15.39
CA LEU A 991 17.79 17.69 -15.76
C LEU A 991 18.15 17.98 -17.22
N LYS A 992 17.49 17.32 -18.17
CA LYS A 992 17.59 17.61 -19.60
C LYS A 992 17.15 19.07 -19.82
N ILE A 993 18.11 19.99 -19.68
CA ILE A 993 17.96 21.37 -20.06
C ILE A 993 18.07 21.33 -21.58
N ASN A 994 16.96 21.50 -22.29
CA ASN A 994 17.00 21.69 -23.74
C ASN A 994 17.94 22.86 -24.03
N ASP A 995 18.76 22.74 -25.07
CA ASP A 995 19.78 23.70 -25.51
C ASP A 995 19.28 25.14 -25.74
N GLN A 996 17.98 25.39 -25.65
CA GLN A 996 17.38 26.72 -25.75
C GLN A 996 17.18 27.44 -24.41
N CYS A 997 17.32 26.74 -23.27
CA CYS A 997 17.41 27.40 -21.96
C CYS A 997 18.89 27.76 -21.74
N ILE A 998 19.18 29.03 -21.53
CA ILE A 998 20.49 29.64 -21.32
C ILE A 998 21.45 28.68 -20.60
N PRO A 999 22.61 28.35 -21.18
CA PRO A 999 23.55 27.44 -20.54
C PRO A 999 23.95 28.03 -19.19
N ILE A 1000 23.67 27.32 -18.11
CA ILE A 1000 24.21 27.65 -16.80
C ILE A 1000 25.72 27.45 -16.92
N ARG A 1001 26.49 28.53 -17.06
CA ARG A 1001 27.90 28.51 -16.82
C ARG A 1001 28.11 28.27 -15.33
N LEU A 1002 28.33 27.02 -14.99
CA LEU A 1002 28.91 26.68 -13.69
C LEU A 1002 30.31 27.29 -13.69
N VAL A 1003 30.46 28.42 -13.06
CA VAL A 1003 31.78 28.97 -12.73
C VAL A 1003 32.37 27.97 -11.74
N SER A 1004 33.40 27.24 -12.21
CA SER A 1004 34.26 26.47 -11.33
C SER A 1004 35.10 27.44 -10.51
N GLY A 1005 34.51 28.08 -9.55
CA GLY A 1005 35.16 28.94 -8.59
C GLY A 1005 34.76 28.45 -7.19
N GLY A 1006 35.75 28.16 -6.39
CA GLY A 1006 35.53 27.69 -5.01
C GLY A 1006 34.61 28.60 -4.22
N LEU A 1007 33.97 28.02 -3.25
CA LEU A 1007 33.05 28.63 -2.27
C LEU A 1007 33.75 29.60 -1.31
N ASP A 1008 34.79 30.35 -1.75
CA ASP A 1008 35.55 31.28 -0.90
C ASP A 1008 35.34 32.75 -1.25
N ASP A 1009 34.54 33.08 -2.24
CA ASP A 1009 34.23 34.48 -2.54
C ASP A 1009 32.77 34.65 -2.99
N VAL A 1010 31.83 34.72 -2.07
CA VAL A 1010 30.71 35.70 -1.97
C VAL A 1010 30.03 35.52 -0.64
#